data_f573355acee337ffb4935bd128f5d51f
#
_entry.id   f573355acee337ffb4935bd128f5d51f
#
_cell.length_a   1.000
_cell.length_b   1.000
_cell.length_c   1.000
_cell.angle_alpha   90.00
_cell.angle_beta   90.00
_cell.angle_gamma   90.00
#
_symmetry.space_group_name_H-M   'P 1'
#
loop_
_entity.id
_entity.type
_entity.pdbx_description
1 polymer ?
#
loop_
_entity_poly.entity_id
_entity_poly.type
_entity_poly.pdbx_seq_one_letter_code
_entity_poly.pdbx_strand_id
1 'polypeptide(L)'
;MFRIKLFYIYILLFFTFETMFLASCSTDKFVPDGSYLLDKVELRSDAADFNASQLAQYVRQKENSRWFSFFKIPLGTYSLAGKDTTKWINRTLQRIGEKPVYYDTLQARLSCEDLRLAMNNMGYMNARVDFSTKVRGKKLKAIYTLMPGEPFMIDNFTYDIQDSTIANILKPTLSQGINTARPHQFTVAALDNERKRITKILNDQGYYRFNKDYIYYTADSIRGSRGVNVTLHLTKYRTIDTAKPTLHPRYMIGKVNIIPGDSTGLHLRRSIIADNTLIEPGKYFSATDLQTTYNNFARLGAIRYTDIEFKEMPQFDSVAINRIFDYTPPSFRFLEANIKLSHTKPNTVAFQPEGTNTAGDLGAAAILTYQNRNLFHGSELFSIELRAAFEAIKGLEGYSNHNYEEYGVQAKLQFPRFLSPFSTREFRRRSNAVSELSVGWDFQDRPEFHRRVFSAAWKYNWSNIRRHLNYELEVPDLSYVYMPWISERFKADYLDNVSNRNAILRYNYEDLFIMRSGFSVAYNRNDNIAIKAKIESAGNLLSMTNSIAKFKKNEQGQAKIFNIAYAQYLKFDFSFTRILRFDPRNSLALHTDFGIAYPYGNSKVLPFEKRYIAGGPNSVRGWSVRELGPGSFRGTDGRIDFINQTGDLKLNLSSEYRTHLFWKFDGAAFVDAGNIWTLRKYADQTGGQFTFSKFLKQMAVSYGLGLRLNFDYFILRFDAGMKAIDPAYSSGRRHYPIVHPKFSRDFTFHFAVGLPF
;
A
#
# COMPACT_ATOMS: atom_id res chain seq x y z
N MET A 1 36.59 -36.60 -6.77
CA MET A 1 37.44 -36.35 -5.60
C MET A 1 38.00 -34.91 -5.56
N PHE A 2 38.46 -34.32 -6.68
CA PHE A 2 39.01 -32.95 -6.73
C PHE A 2 37.97 -31.84 -6.43
N ARG A 3 36.73 -31.97 -6.90
CA ARG A 3 35.64 -30.97 -6.65
C ARG A 3 35.17 -30.95 -5.21
N ILE A 4 35.25 -32.05 -4.48
CA ILE A 4 34.86 -32.11 -3.07
C ILE A 4 35.91 -31.41 -2.19
N LYS A 5 37.20 -31.54 -2.50
CA LYS A 5 38.26 -30.82 -1.79
C LYS A 5 38.17 -29.29 -2.02
N LEU A 6 37.83 -28.85 -3.23
CA LEU A 6 37.65 -27.44 -3.53
C LEU A 6 36.49 -26.83 -2.75
N PHE A 7 35.38 -27.56 -2.60
CA PHE A 7 34.19 -27.12 -1.83
C PHE A 7 34.50 -26.96 -0.32
N TYR A 8 35.27 -27.91 0.27
CA TYR A 8 35.72 -27.75 1.64
C TYR A 8 36.72 -26.61 1.83
N ILE A 9 37.52 -26.32 0.83
CA ILE A 9 38.43 -25.17 0.83
C ILE A 9 37.64 -23.88 0.76
N TYR A 10 36.55 -23.77 -0.05
CA TYR A 10 35.70 -22.60 -0.08
C TYR A 10 34.87 -22.41 1.22
N ILE A 11 34.40 -23.50 1.81
CA ILE A 11 33.77 -23.46 3.13
C ILE A 11 34.78 -23.06 4.23
N LEU A 12 35.95 -23.60 4.20
CA LEU A 12 37.02 -23.25 5.14
C LEU A 12 37.45 -21.78 4.94
N LEU A 13 37.59 -21.32 3.70
CA LEU A 13 37.88 -19.94 3.36
C LEU A 13 36.72 -19.01 3.78
N PHE A 14 35.48 -19.43 3.61
CA PHE A 14 34.30 -18.67 4.05
C PHE A 14 34.25 -18.59 5.59
N PHE A 15 34.46 -19.72 6.29
CA PHE A 15 34.51 -19.73 7.76
C PHE A 15 35.75 -19.03 8.32
N THR A 16 36.91 -19.12 7.66
CA THR A 16 38.12 -18.37 8.05
C THR A 16 37.93 -16.87 7.76
N PHE A 17 37.23 -16.51 6.68
CA PHE A 17 36.87 -15.15 6.37
C PHE A 17 35.85 -14.60 7.38
N GLU A 18 34.83 -15.36 7.76
CA GLU A 18 33.88 -15.00 8.85
C GLU A 18 34.58 -14.90 10.21
N THR A 19 35.43 -15.85 10.59
CA THR A 19 36.19 -15.80 11.84
C THR A 19 37.19 -14.66 11.87
N MET A 20 37.80 -14.35 10.76
CA MET A 20 38.68 -13.17 10.61
C MET A 20 37.90 -11.85 10.72
N PHE A 21 36.64 -11.78 10.23
CA PHE A 21 35.75 -10.65 10.42
C PHE A 21 35.24 -10.53 11.85
N LEU A 22 35.01 -11.64 12.54
CA LEU A 22 34.51 -11.64 13.91
C LEU A 22 35.62 -11.40 14.97
N ALA A 23 36.84 -11.75 14.67
CA ALA A 23 37.95 -11.73 15.65
C ALA A 23 38.78 -10.44 15.71
N SER A 24 38.73 -9.54 14.73
CA SER A 24 39.72 -8.48 14.62
C SER A 24 39.24 -7.04 14.41
N CYS A 25 37.99 -6.71 14.62
CA CYS A 25 37.56 -5.31 14.52
C CYS A 25 37.40 -4.67 15.89
N SER A 26 38.49 -4.11 16.43
CA SER A 26 38.40 -3.11 17.49
C SER A 26 37.62 -1.91 16.95
N THR A 27 36.32 -1.82 17.29
CA THR A 27 35.43 -0.72 16.90
C THR A 27 35.80 0.63 17.55
N ASP A 28 36.81 0.63 18.37
CA ASP A 28 37.35 1.76 19.17
C ASP A 28 38.63 2.37 18.56
N LYS A 29 39.11 1.84 17.40
CA LYS A 29 40.34 2.33 16.74
C LYS A 29 40.36 3.82 16.44
N PHE A 30 39.22 4.39 16.13
CA PHE A 30 39.09 5.83 15.83
C PHE A 30 38.57 6.66 17.00
N VAL A 31 38.38 6.05 18.19
CA VAL A 31 37.95 6.79 19.38
C VAL A 31 39.15 7.54 19.97
N PRO A 32 39.12 8.90 20.02
CA PRO A 32 40.18 9.67 20.60
C PRO A 32 40.38 9.33 22.08
N ASP A 33 41.59 9.54 22.58
CA ASP A 33 41.87 9.39 24.00
C ASP A 33 41.08 10.45 24.81
N GLY A 34 40.49 10.02 25.90
CA GLY A 34 39.59 10.86 26.71
C GLY A 34 38.13 10.90 26.22
N SER A 35 37.81 10.26 25.08
CA SER A 35 36.44 10.15 24.56
C SER A 35 35.94 8.70 24.65
N TYR A 36 34.62 8.53 24.66
CA TYR A 36 33.99 7.23 24.67
C TYR A 36 33.10 7.01 23.43
N LEU A 37 33.15 5.82 22.85
CA LEU A 37 32.21 5.38 21.82
C LEU A 37 30.82 5.16 22.45
N LEU A 38 29.79 5.79 21.94
CA LEU A 38 28.42 5.52 22.34
C LEU A 38 27.97 4.15 21.79
N ASP A 39 28.18 3.12 22.60
CA ASP A 39 27.96 1.72 22.19
C ASP A 39 26.50 1.34 22.17
N LYS A 40 25.73 1.81 23.16
CA LYS A 40 24.28 1.55 23.26
C LYS A 40 23.57 2.67 24.00
N VAL A 41 22.39 3.05 23.50
CA VAL A 41 21.43 3.89 24.22
C VAL A 41 20.28 3.03 24.67
N GLU A 42 19.93 3.08 25.93
CA GLU A 42 18.83 2.30 26.49
C GLU A 42 17.85 3.20 27.22
N LEU A 43 16.58 3.08 26.83
CA LEU A 43 15.46 3.70 27.51
C LEU A 43 14.78 2.63 28.36
N ARG A 44 14.62 2.87 29.66
CA ARG A 44 13.90 2.00 30.59
C ARG A 44 12.81 2.80 31.27
N SER A 45 11.76 2.16 31.68
CA SER A 45 10.76 2.75 32.58
C SER A 45 10.74 1.94 33.89
N ASP A 46 10.50 2.64 34.99
CA ASP A 46 10.21 2.03 36.30
C ASP A 46 8.75 1.54 36.38
N ALA A 47 7.86 2.12 35.55
CA ALA A 47 6.46 1.72 35.44
C ALA A 47 6.26 0.67 34.35
N ALA A 48 5.67 -0.47 34.70
CA ALA A 48 5.45 -1.60 33.77
C ALA A 48 4.50 -1.23 32.62
N ASP A 49 3.52 -0.35 32.86
CA ASP A 49 2.51 0.05 31.88
C ASP A 49 2.98 1.19 30.97
N PHE A 50 4.18 1.74 31.19
CA PHE A 50 4.70 2.83 30.39
C PHE A 50 5.68 2.33 29.33
N ASN A 51 5.32 2.53 28.07
CA ASN A 51 6.17 2.15 26.94
C ASN A 51 7.25 3.20 26.66
N ALA A 52 8.45 2.99 27.22
CA ALA A 52 9.59 3.90 27.05
C ALA A 52 10.03 4.06 25.58
N SER A 53 9.82 3.05 24.71
CA SER A 53 10.30 3.07 23.34
C SER A 53 9.63 4.15 22.47
N GLN A 54 8.40 4.58 22.80
CA GLN A 54 7.72 5.67 22.11
C GLN A 54 8.43 7.02 22.24
N LEU A 55 9.28 7.19 23.26
CA LEU A 55 10.06 8.39 23.52
C LEU A 55 11.47 8.35 22.92
N ALA A 56 11.86 7.29 22.22
CA ALA A 56 13.19 7.15 21.62
C ALA A 56 13.54 8.27 20.62
N GLN A 57 12.52 8.91 20.03
CA GLN A 57 12.72 10.05 19.12
C GLN A 57 13.23 11.31 19.82
N TYR A 58 13.02 11.46 21.14
CA TYR A 58 13.46 12.60 21.94
C TYR A 58 14.89 12.45 22.47
N VAL A 59 15.53 11.32 22.22
CA VAL A 59 16.95 11.14 22.52
C VAL A 59 17.76 11.72 21.36
N ARG A 60 18.56 12.74 21.65
CA ARG A 60 19.32 13.50 20.65
C ARG A 60 20.48 12.73 20.08
N GLN A 61 21.18 11.94 20.90
CA GLN A 61 22.28 11.08 20.47
C GLN A 61 21.83 9.64 20.35
N LYS A 62 21.99 9.06 19.16
CA LYS A 62 21.73 7.66 18.90
C LYS A 62 23.05 6.94 18.65
N GLU A 63 23.10 5.67 19.05
CA GLU A 63 24.22 4.79 18.75
C GLU A 63 24.36 4.51 17.26
N ASN A 64 25.54 4.04 16.84
CA ASN A 64 25.76 3.59 15.47
C ASN A 64 24.74 2.53 15.05
N SER A 65 24.37 2.56 13.79
CA SER A 65 23.36 1.67 13.22
C SER A 65 23.79 0.20 13.27
N ARG A 66 22.78 -0.68 13.28
CA ARG A 66 22.97 -2.14 13.28
C ARG A 66 22.23 -2.74 12.11
N TRP A 67 22.90 -3.64 11.37
CA TRP A 67 22.22 -4.47 10.41
C TRP A 67 21.42 -5.55 11.15
N PHE A 68 20.22 -5.83 10.68
CA PHE A 68 19.30 -6.79 11.30
C PHE A 68 19.09 -6.57 12.81
N SER A 69 19.18 -5.31 13.28
CA SER A 69 19.11 -4.91 14.71
C SER A 69 20.19 -5.48 15.64
N PHE A 70 21.08 -6.34 15.14
CA PHE A 70 22.09 -7.01 15.96
C PHE A 70 23.52 -6.65 15.61
N PHE A 71 23.88 -6.60 14.32
CA PHE A 71 25.26 -6.56 13.86
C PHE A 71 25.73 -5.11 13.60
N LYS A 72 26.78 -4.65 14.30
CA LYS A 72 27.41 -3.32 14.09
C LYS A 72 28.34 -3.32 12.87
N ILE A 73 27.95 -3.93 11.77
CA ILE A 73 28.76 -4.04 10.54
C ILE A 73 29.13 -2.66 9.98
N PRO A 74 28.25 -1.63 9.92
CA PRO A 74 28.63 -0.32 9.40
C PRO A 74 29.79 0.32 10.19
N LEU A 75 29.73 0.26 11.51
CA LEU A 75 30.84 0.73 12.37
C LEU A 75 32.11 -0.12 12.20
N GLY A 76 31.96 -1.45 12.09
CA GLY A 76 33.06 -2.36 11.83
C GLY A 76 33.75 -2.06 10.50
N THR A 77 32.98 -1.84 9.44
CA THR A 77 33.49 -1.46 8.11
C THR A 77 34.29 -0.16 8.15
N TYR A 78 33.79 0.87 8.87
CA TYR A 78 34.54 2.10 9.08
C TYR A 78 35.85 1.85 9.85
N SER A 79 35.81 0.99 10.86
CA SER A 79 36.95 0.68 11.72
C SER A 79 38.04 -0.15 11.02
N LEU A 80 37.68 -0.90 9.96
CA LEU A 80 38.63 -1.60 9.10
C LEU A 80 39.51 -0.65 8.27
N ALA A 81 39.01 0.56 8.00
CA ALA A 81 39.81 1.54 7.24
C ALA A 81 41.10 1.90 7.97
N GLY A 82 42.14 2.15 7.21
CA GLY A 82 43.37 2.75 7.71
C GLY A 82 43.16 4.24 8.05
N LYS A 83 44.08 4.81 8.87
CA LYS A 83 44.06 6.26 9.18
C LYS A 83 44.46 7.12 7.96
N ASP A 84 45.19 6.51 7.02
CA ASP A 84 45.62 7.17 5.79
C ASP A 84 44.49 7.24 4.76
N THR A 85 43.88 8.42 4.64
CA THR A 85 42.77 8.70 3.74
C THR A 85 43.19 8.92 2.28
N THR A 86 44.48 8.92 1.98
CA THR A 86 44.97 9.05 0.58
C THR A 86 44.71 7.77 -0.20
N LYS A 87 44.69 6.61 0.46
CA LYS A 87 44.42 5.30 -0.15
C LYS A 87 42.93 5.16 -0.47
N TRP A 88 42.61 4.81 -1.72
CA TRP A 88 41.26 4.69 -2.21
C TRP A 88 40.41 3.66 -1.41
N ILE A 89 41.04 2.55 -0.98
CA ILE A 89 40.39 1.51 -0.16
C ILE A 89 39.91 2.11 1.18
N ASN A 90 40.74 2.87 1.87
CA ASN A 90 40.37 3.47 3.14
C ASN A 90 39.24 4.48 2.98
N ARG A 91 39.29 5.32 1.93
CA ARG A 91 38.19 6.25 1.61
C ARG A 91 36.88 5.52 1.31
N THR A 92 36.96 4.41 0.58
CA THR A 92 35.78 3.60 0.25
C THR A 92 35.18 2.95 1.49
N LEU A 93 36.01 2.34 2.35
CA LEU A 93 35.56 1.75 3.62
C LEU A 93 34.98 2.79 4.58
N GLN A 94 35.57 3.98 4.67
CA GLN A 94 35.00 5.08 5.48
C GLN A 94 33.71 5.65 4.90
N ARG A 95 33.56 5.65 3.56
CA ARG A 95 32.32 6.08 2.88
C ARG A 95 31.18 5.10 3.01
N ILE A 96 31.48 3.79 2.96
CA ILE A 96 30.48 2.72 3.10
C ILE A 96 30.14 2.50 4.56
N GLY A 97 31.12 2.61 5.45
CA GLY A 97 30.95 2.46 6.88
C GLY A 97 30.32 3.69 7.53
N GLU A 98 29.99 3.57 8.80
CA GLU A 98 29.42 4.65 9.62
C GLU A 98 30.46 5.13 10.61
N LYS A 99 30.69 6.46 10.64
CA LYS A 99 31.63 7.09 11.56
C LYS A 99 31.22 6.79 13.02
N PRO A 100 32.18 6.50 13.92
CA PRO A 100 31.91 6.30 15.34
C PRO A 100 31.17 7.50 15.95
N VAL A 101 30.11 7.24 16.67
CA VAL A 101 29.40 8.26 17.46
C VAL A 101 30.05 8.33 18.84
N TYR A 102 30.60 9.49 19.15
CA TYR A 102 31.20 9.72 20.47
C TYR A 102 30.15 10.21 21.45
N TYR A 103 30.25 9.75 22.68
CA TYR A 103 29.39 10.20 23.75
C TYR A 103 29.64 11.70 24.08
N ASP A 104 28.55 12.46 24.15
CA ASP A 104 28.54 13.90 24.49
C ASP A 104 27.60 14.10 25.69
N THR A 105 28.19 14.59 26.79
CA THR A 105 27.47 14.84 28.04
C THR A 105 26.42 15.94 27.92
N LEU A 106 26.65 16.96 27.09
CA LEU A 106 25.68 18.02 26.87
C LEU A 106 24.43 17.48 26.15
N GLN A 107 24.65 16.70 25.10
CA GLN A 107 23.54 16.09 24.37
C GLN A 107 22.77 15.09 25.25
N ALA A 108 23.43 14.37 26.13
CA ALA A 108 22.79 13.49 27.09
C ALA A 108 21.89 14.25 28.08
N ARG A 109 22.40 15.38 28.63
CA ARG A 109 21.63 16.26 29.54
C ARG A 109 20.41 16.84 28.82
N LEU A 110 20.57 17.35 27.59
CA LEU A 110 19.47 17.88 26.80
C LEU A 110 18.43 16.78 26.46
N SER A 111 18.88 15.55 26.24
CA SER A 111 17.97 14.43 26.06
C SER A 111 17.12 14.13 27.29
N CYS A 112 17.70 14.27 28.51
CA CYS A 112 16.93 14.12 29.76
C CYS A 112 15.81 15.17 29.86
N GLU A 113 16.13 16.44 29.53
CA GLU A 113 15.11 17.49 29.49
C GLU A 113 14.03 17.26 28.44
N ASP A 114 14.42 16.90 27.22
CA ASP A 114 13.46 16.61 26.15
C ASP A 114 12.54 15.43 26.51
N LEU A 115 13.08 14.37 27.11
CA LEU A 115 12.32 13.21 27.59
C LEU A 115 11.35 13.59 28.72
N ARG A 116 11.81 14.43 29.68
CA ARG A 116 10.95 14.93 30.77
C ARG A 116 9.81 15.77 30.22
N LEU A 117 10.11 16.72 29.31
CA LEU A 117 9.09 17.55 28.66
C LEU A 117 8.10 16.71 27.85
N ALA A 118 8.58 15.67 27.16
CA ALA A 118 7.72 14.77 26.43
C ALA A 118 6.76 14.01 27.34
N MET A 119 7.21 13.51 28.49
CA MET A 119 6.36 12.88 29.50
C MET A 119 5.36 13.87 30.11
N ASN A 120 5.78 15.12 30.39
CA ASN A 120 4.86 16.16 30.85
C ASN A 120 3.74 16.42 29.81
N ASN A 121 4.10 16.53 28.53
CA ASN A 121 3.11 16.69 27.44
C ASN A 121 2.14 15.52 27.32
N MET A 122 2.56 14.35 27.80
CA MET A 122 1.71 13.16 27.90
C MET A 122 0.90 13.11 29.20
N GLY A 123 0.99 14.11 30.06
CA GLY A 123 0.21 14.22 31.31
C GLY A 123 0.91 13.65 32.56
N TYR A 124 2.16 13.30 32.48
CA TYR A 124 2.96 12.86 33.64
C TYR A 124 3.71 14.07 34.22
N MET A 125 3.00 14.95 34.93
CA MET A 125 3.54 16.25 35.38
C MET A 125 4.69 16.13 36.39
N ASN A 126 4.75 15.04 37.14
CA ASN A 126 5.81 14.75 38.10
C ASN A 126 6.91 13.86 37.54
N ALA A 127 6.97 13.70 36.21
CA ALA A 127 7.95 12.86 35.58
C ALA A 127 9.39 13.29 35.84
N ARG A 128 10.24 12.31 36.08
CA ARG A 128 11.69 12.47 36.25
C ARG A 128 12.42 11.54 35.29
N VAL A 129 13.63 11.91 34.97
CA VAL A 129 14.54 11.11 34.14
C VAL A 129 15.85 10.98 34.87
N ASP A 130 16.20 9.75 35.26
CA ASP A 130 17.51 9.44 35.80
C ASP A 130 18.45 9.01 34.68
N PHE A 131 19.66 9.50 34.72
CA PHE A 131 20.66 9.17 33.71
C PHE A 131 21.85 8.48 34.36
N SER A 132 22.26 7.35 33.82
CA SER A 132 23.44 6.62 34.25
C SER A 132 24.25 6.12 33.06
N THR A 133 25.54 5.94 33.25
CA THR A 133 26.44 5.43 32.23
C THR A 133 27.15 4.19 32.73
N LYS A 134 27.36 3.22 31.84
CA LYS A 134 28.22 2.06 32.10
C LYS A 134 29.36 2.06 31.10
N VAL A 135 30.59 2.17 31.59
CA VAL A 135 31.79 2.22 30.76
C VAL A 135 32.48 0.85 30.79
N ARG A 136 32.90 0.38 29.64
CA ARG A 136 33.71 -0.84 29.46
C ARG A 136 34.78 -0.57 28.41
N GLY A 137 36.03 -0.31 28.86
CA GLY A 137 37.10 0.17 28.00
C GLY A 137 36.75 1.53 27.39
N LYS A 138 36.88 1.66 26.08
CA LYS A 138 36.49 2.88 25.33
C LYS A 138 35.01 2.93 24.93
N LYS A 139 34.18 1.95 25.37
CA LYS A 139 32.75 1.86 25.02
C LYS A 139 31.91 2.32 26.20
N LEU A 140 30.89 3.14 25.91
CA LEU A 140 29.95 3.65 26.90
C LEU A 140 28.53 3.28 26.51
N LYS A 141 27.78 2.76 27.49
CA LYS A 141 26.34 2.55 27.42
C LYS A 141 25.64 3.66 28.19
N ALA A 142 24.80 4.44 27.52
CA ALA A 142 23.95 5.46 28.10
C ALA A 142 22.60 4.84 28.47
N ILE A 143 22.15 5.02 29.70
CA ILE A 143 20.89 4.46 30.21
C ILE A 143 20.05 5.62 30.74
N TYR A 144 18.89 5.84 30.14
CA TYR A 144 17.88 6.80 30.59
C TYR A 144 16.76 6.01 31.27
N THR A 145 16.60 6.21 32.58
CA THR A 145 15.51 5.60 33.37
C THR A 145 14.40 6.62 33.49
N LEU A 146 13.29 6.33 32.84
CA LEU A 146 12.10 7.17 32.85
C LEU A 146 11.25 6.81 34.06
N MET A 147 10.95 7.80 34.88
CA MET A 147 10.07 7.71 36.05
C MET A 147 8.84 8.57 35.77
N PRO A 148 7.84 8.07 35.02
CA PRO A 148 6.66 8.86 34.67
C PRO A 148 5.83 9.21 35.92
N GLY A 149 5.83 8.38 36.92
CA GLY A 149 4.87 8.45 38.01
C GLY A 149 3.46 8.16 37.51
N GLU A 150 2.46 8.58 38.26
CA GLU A 150 1.07 8.40 37.80
C GLU A 150 0.60 9.60 36.96
N PRO A 151 -0.22 9.34 35.94
CA PRO A 151 -0.72 10.39 35.06
C PRO A 151 -1.73 11.29 35.76
N PHE A 152 -1.73 12.56 35.38
CA PHE A 152 -2.79 13.48 35.76
C PHE A 152 -4.01 13.25 34.88
N MET A 153 -5.20 13.27 35.50
CA MET A 153 -6.48 13.00 34.86
C MET A 153 -7.34 14.27 34.86
N ILE A 154 -8.15 14.44 33.84
CA ILE A 154 -9.13 15.51 33.76
C ILE A 154 -10.34 15.08 34.58
N ASP A 155 -10.57 15.71 35.74
CA ASP A 155 -11.71 15.46 36.61
C ASP A 155 -12.95 16.21 36.14
N ASN A 156 -12.77 17.46 35.78
CA ASN A 156 -13.84 18.31 35.27
C ASN A 156 -13.36 19.08 34.03
N PHE A 157 -14.22 19.14 33.02
CA PHE A 157 -13.96 19.91 31.80
C PHE A 157 -15.11 20.83 31.51
N THR A 158 -14.88 22.14 31.58
CA THR A 158 -15.88 23.17 31.39
C THR A 158 -15.61 24.04 30.18
N TYR A 159 -16.64 24.57 29.57
CA TYR A 159 -16.58 25.48 28.44
C TYR A 159 -17.07 26.87 28.86
N ASP A 160 -16.18 27.83 28.88
CA ASP A 160 -16.49 29.27 29.11
C ASP A 160 -16.52 29.98 27.74
N ILE A 161 -17.70 30.05 27.17
CA ILE A 161 -17.96 30.65 25.86
C ILE A 161 -18.92 31.80 26.04
N GLN A 162 -18.40 33.04 25.99
CA GLN A 162 -19.19 34.26 26.20
C GLN A 162 -20.16 34.55 25.01
N ASP A 163 -19.82 34.04 23.79
CA ASP A 163 -20.70 34.18 22.62
C ASP A 163 -21.79 33.11 22.66
N SER A 164 -23.02 33.56 22.94
CA SER A 164 -24.18 32.68 23.04
C SER A 164 -24.48 31.92 21.72
N THR A 165 -24.20 32.54 20.58
CA THR A 165 -24.40 31.92 19.27
C THR A 165 -23.42 30.74 19.06
N ILE A 166 -22.16 30.96 19.40
CA ILE A 166 -21.13 29.90 19.34
C ILE A 166 -21.45 28.81 20.38
N ALA A 167 -21.85 29.20 21.61
CA ALA A 167 -22.22 28.23 22.63
C ALA A 167 -23.37 27.31 22.17
N ASN A 168 -24.40 27.86 21.53
CA ASN A 168 -25.52 27.10 21.01
C ASN A 168 -25.13 26.17 19.85
N ILE A 169 -24.20 26.58 18.97
CA ILE A 169 -23.69 25.75 17.88
C ILE A 169 -22.89 24.56 18.44
N LEU A 170 -22.09 24.77 19.47
CA LEU A 170 -21.23 23.73 20.06
C LEU A 170 -21.98 22.78 20.98
N LYS A 171 -23.08 23.25 21.67
CA LYS A 171 -23.85 22.48 22.64
C LYS A 171 -24.20 21.04 22.20
N PRO A 172 -24.70 20.76 20.97
CA PRO A 172 -25.01 19.40 20.53
C PRO A 172 -23.78 18.50 20.37
N THR A 173 -22.62 19.11 20.25
CA THR A 173 -21.35 18.40 19.95
C THR A 173 -20.40 18.27 21.15
N LEU A 174 -20.79 18.84 22.32
CA LEU A 174 -19.95 18.80 23.52
C LEU A 174 -19.71 17.36 24.01
N SER A 175 -20.67 16.47 23.85
CA SER A 175 -20.53 15.05 24.19
C SER A 175 -19.51 14.29 23.35
N GLN A 176 -19.14 14.85 22.19
CA GLN A 176 -18.13 14.27 21.28
C GLN A 176 -16.70 14.75 21.57
N GLY A 177 -16.55 15.75 22.45
CA GLY A 177 -15.29 16.31 22.89
C GLY A 177 -14.69 15.55 24.08
N ILE A 178 -13.90 16.28 24.88
CA ILE A 178 -13.40 15.77 26.17
C ILE A 178 -14.60 15.61 27.10
N ASN A 179 -14.98 14.37 27.37
CA ASN A 179 -16.13 14.03 28.20
C ASN A 179 -15.65 13.37 29.50
N THR A 180 -15.98 14.00 30.63
CA THR A 180 -15.61 13.50 31.97
C THR A 180 -16.34 12.22 32.39
N ALA A 181 -17.35 11.76 31.62
CA ALA A 181 -17.96 10.44 31.85
C ALA A 181 -17.00 9.26 31.62
N ARG A 182 -15.86 9.50 30.99
CA ARG A 182 -14.75 8.57 30.86
C ARG A 182 -13.46 9.24 31.32
N PRO A 183 -12.58 8.52 32.04
CA PRO A 183 -11.33 9.10 32.48
C PRO A 183 -10.48 9.49 31.26
N HIS A 184 -10.15 10.78 31.17
CA HIS A 184 -9.24 11.32 30.15
C HIS A 184 -7.95 11.77 30.80
N GLN A 185 -6.82 11.30 30.26
CA GLN A 185 -5.51 11.77 30.68
C GLN A 185 -5.29 13.23 30.25
N PHE A 186 -4.77 14.05 31.13
CA PHE A 186 -4.47 15.46 30.87
C PHE A 186 -3.24 15.57 29.96
N THR A 187 -3.43 15.57 28.64
CA THR A 187 -2.35 15.63 27.65
C THR A 187 -2.48 16.84 26.74
N VAL A 188 -1.33 17.41 26.34
CA VAL A 188 -1.32 18.51 25.34
C VAL A 188 -2.01 18.10 24.06
N ALA A 189 -1.83 16.84 23.62
CA ALA A 189 -2.46 16.31 22.43
C ALA A 189 -3.99 16.27 22.52
N ALA A 190 -4.57 15.90 23.68
CA ALA A 190 -6.03 15.89 23.87
C ALA A 190 -6.60 17.31 23.79
N LEU A 191 -5.93 18.28 24.43
CA LEU A 191 -6.35 19.68 24.41
C LEU A 191 -6.23 20.30 23.01
N ASP A 192 -5.13 20.04 22.28
CA ASP A 192 -4.97 20.54 20.90
C ASP A 192 -5.96 19.89 19.92
N ASN A 193 -6.28 18.62 20.12
CA ASN A 193 -7.31 17.94 19.34
C ASN A 193 -8.70 18.56 19.57
N GLU A 194 -9.01 18.93 20.81
CA GLU A 194 -10.27 19.61 21.12
C GLU A 194 -10.30 21.02 20.49
N ARG A 195 -9.21 21.79 20.55
CA ARG A 195 -9.08 23.07 19.83
C ARG A 195 -9.33 22.91 18.34
N LYS A 196 -8.70 21.91 17.71
CA LYS A 196 -8.89 21.60 16.27
C LYS A 196 -10.33 21.19 15.96
N ARG A 197 -10.95 20.38 16.84
CA ARG A 197 -12.35 19.94 16.68
C ARG A 197 -13.30 21.12 16.67
N ILE A 198 -13.20 22.00 17.68
CA ILE A 198 -14.05 23.19 17.79
C ILE A 198 -13.79 24.15 16.61
N THR A 199 -12.53 24.41 16.28
CA THR A 199 -12.16 25.27 15.14
C THR A 199 -12.81 24.77 13.86
N LYS A 200 -12.75 23.45 13.62
CA LYS A 200 -13.36 22.85 12.43
C LYS A 200 -14.88 23.01 12.42
N ILE A 201 -15.55 22.76 13.55
CA ILE A 201 -17.01 22.93 13.64
C ILE A 201 -17.41 24.39 13.35
N LEU A 202 -16.70 25.34 13.95
CA LEU A 202 -17.01 26.76 13.74
C LEU A 202 -16.72 27.20 12.30
N ASN A 203 -15.59 26.77 11.72
CA ASN A 203 -15.28 27.06 10.33
C ASN A 203 -16.33 26.47 9.36
N ASP A 204 -16.88 25.30 9.70
CA ASP A 204 -17.96 24.68 8.89
C ASP A 204 -19.34 25.37 9.10
N GLN A 205 -19.47 26.24 10.11
CA GLN A 205 -20.64 27.00 10.44
C GLN A 205 -20.56 28.49 10.09
N GLY A 206 -19.60 28.87 9.26
CA GLY A 206 -19.49 30.22 8.73
C GLY A 206 -18.46 31.11 9.41
N TYR A 207 -17.72 30.64 10.40
CA TYR A 207 -16.72 31.47 11.06
C TYR A 207 -15.37 31.43 10.31
N TYR A 208 -15.31 32.02 9.13
CA TYR A 208 -14.20 32.01 8.19
C TYR A 208 -12.87 32.47 8.82
N ARG A 209 -12.89 33.49 9.65
CA ARG A 209 -11.68 34.04 10.29
C ARG A 209 -11.34 33.39 11.64
N PHE A 210 -12.09 32.40 12.06
CA PHE A 210 -11.83 31.70 13.31
C PHE A 210 -10.68 30.73 13.15
N ASN A 211 -9.72 30.77 14.07
CA ASN A 211 -8.61 29.84 14.15
C ASN A 211 -8.44 29.30 15.59
N LYS A 212 -7.60 28.31 15.77
CA LYS A 212 -7.38 27.65 17.06
C LYS A 212 -6.75 28.55 18.12
N ASP A 213 -6.14 29.69 17.75
CA ASP A 213 -5.45 30.58 18.66
C ASP A 213 -6.42 31.45 19.47
N TYR A 214 -7.70 31.49 19.06
CA TYR A 214 -8.79 32.07 19.87
C TYR A 214 -9.20 31.17 21.04
N ILE A 215 -8.66 29.93 21.14
CA ILE A 215 -8.98 29.01 22.22
C ILE A 215 -7.75 28.83 23.11
N TYR A 216 -7.90 29.10 24.39
CA TYR A 216 -6.90 28.81 25.42
C TYR A 216 -7.52 28.06 26.59
N TYR A 217 -6.69 27.49 27.45
CA TYR A 217 -7.11 26.71 28.61
C TYR A 217 -6.59 27.31 29.89
N THR A 218 -7.40 27.29 30.93
CA THR A 218 -6.95 27.37 32.31
C THR A 218 -7.07 26.00 32.94
N ALA A 219 -6.05 25.57 33.67
CA ALA A 219 -5.99 24.29 34.32
C ALA A 219 -5.63 24.48 35.81
N ASP A 220 -6.51 24.05 36.69
CA ASP A 220 -6.31 24.13 38.14
C ASP A 220 -6.16 22.71 38.69
N SER A 221 -5.06 22.45 39.38
CA SER A 221 -4.83 21.20 40.08
C SER A 221 -5.08 21.38 41.58
N ILE A 222 -5.86 20.48 42.13
CA ILE A 222 -6.10 20.44 43.58
C ILE A 222 -4.81 19.90 44.24
N ARG A 223 -4.28 20.64 45.19
CA ARG A 223 -3.04 20.31 45.93
C ARG A 223 -3.20 18.94 46.64
N GLY A 224 -2.34 17.98 46.26
CA GLY A 224 -2.40 16.61 46.75
C GLY A 224 -3.31 15.66 45.95
N SER A 225 -4.04 16.15 44.97
CA SER A 225 -4.81 15.37 44.00
C SER A 225 -4.08 15.28 42.65
N ARG A 226 -4.42 14.26 41.84
CA ARG A 226 -3.98 14.13 40.44
C ARG A 226 -5.08 14.54 39.47
N GLY A 227 -6.20 15.00 40.01
CA GLY A 227 -7.29 15.55 39.23
C GLY A 227 -6.97 16.98 38.78
N VAL A 228 -7.32 17.30 37.54
CA VAL A 228 -7.16 18.61 36.95
C VAL A 228 -8.54 19.10 36.47
N ASN A 229 -8.94 20.26 36.97
CA ASN A 229 -10.10 20.96 36.44
C ASN A 229 -9.65 21.85 35.29
N VAL A 230 -10.17 21.60 34.09
CA VAL A 230 -9.79 22.31 32.86
C VAL A 230 -10.96 23.15 32.39
N THR A 231 -10.74 24.44 32.18
CA THR A 231 -11.72 25.32 31.54
C THR A 231 -11.21 25.79 30.19
N LEU A 232 -12.00 25.53 29.17
CA LEU A 232 -11.76 26.06 27.83
C LEU A 232 -12.37 27.43 27.72
N HIS A 233 -11.56 28.42 27.37
CA HIS A 233 -11.97 29.81 27.13
C HIS A 233 -11.87 30.11 25.63
N LEU A 234 -12.88 30.82 25.14
CA LEU A 234 -12.92 31.33 23.78
C LEU A 234 -12.81 32.85 23.79
N THR A 235 -11.72 33.38 23.25
CA THR A 235 -11.48 34.84 23.19
C THR A 235 -12.34 35.50 22.14
N LYS A 236 -12.68 36.79 22.35
CA LYS A 236 -13.37 37.60 21.36
C LYS A 236 -12.50 37.91 20.15
N TYR A 237 -13.15 38.15 19.02
CA TYR A 237 -12.50 38.56 17.78
C TYR A 237 -11.87 39.94 17.88
N ARG A 238 -10.63 40.06 17.39
CA ARG A 238 -9.94 41.35 17.23
C ARG A 238 -9.34 41.43 15.84
N THR A 239 -9.53 42.57 15.18
CA THR A 239 -8.95 42.80 13.84
C THR A 239 -7.49 43.20 13.92
N ILE A 240 -7.14 43.98 14.95
CA ILE A 240 -5.79 44.45 15.28
C ILE A 240 -5.70 44.44 16.82
N ASP A 241 -4.50 44.27 17.41
CA ASP A 241 -4.30 44.22 18.87
C ASP A 241 -4.88 45.40 19.63
N THR A 242 -4.93 46.58 18.99
CA THR A 242 -5.50 47.84 19.56
C THR A 242 -6.99 47.99 19.36
N ALA A 243 -7.65 47.14 18.58
CA ALA A 243 -9.08 47.20 18.30
C ALA A 243 -9.90 46.68 19.48
N LYS A 244 -11.11 47.29 19.69
CA LYS A 244 -12.06 46.81 20.71
C LYS A 244 -12.47 45.34 20.33
N PRO A 245 -12.48 44.43 21.34
CA PRO A 245 -12.96 43.08 21.13
C PRO A 245 -14.41 43.04 20.73
N THR A 246 -14.72 42.30 19.65
CA THR A 246 -16.12 42.11 19.15
C THR A 246 -16.47 40.62 19.14
N LEU A 247 -17.72 40.30 18.88
CA LEU A 247 -18.12 38.91 18.60
C LEU A 247 -17.50 38.44 17.28
N HIS A 248 -17.26 37.13 17.16
CA HIS A 248 -16.73 36.56 15.92
C HIS A 248 -17.73 36.76 14.78
N PRO A 249 -17.32 37.40 13.67
CA PRO A 249 -18.18 37.58 12.51
C PRO A 249 -18.46 36.25 11.83
N ARG A 250 -19.73 36.04 11.46
CA ARG A 250 -20.18 34.88 10.71
C ARG A 250 -20.29 35.25 9.25
N TYR A 251 -19.83 34.38 8.35
CA TYR A 251 -19.75 34.67 6.93
C TYR A 251 -20.65 33.74 6.13
N MET A 252 -21.35 34.34 5.15
CA MET A 252 -22.11 33.65 4.13
C MET A 252 -21.49 33.90 2.76
N ILE A 253 -21.65 32.95 1.86
CA ILE A 253 -21.20 33.12 0.47
C ILE A 253 -22.22 33.98 -0.26
N GLY A 254 -21.80 35.18 -0.69
CA GLY A 254 -22.66 36.09 -1.47
C GLY A 254 -22.59 35.81 -2.97
N LYS A 255 -21.38 35.61 -3.47
CA LYS A 255 -21.14 35.41 -4.90
C LYS A 255 -20.03 34.39 -5.13
N VAL A 256 -20.16 33.60 -6.19
CA VAL A 256 -19.11 32.67 -6.66
C VAL A 256 -18.79 32.99 -8.10
N ASN A 257 -17.53 33.36 -8.36
CA ASN A 257 -17.02 33.64 -9.69
C ASN A 257 -16.08 32.49 -10.10
N ILE A 258 -16.26 32.01 -11.31
CA ILE A 258 -15.32 31.06 -11.92
C ILE A 258 -14.49 31.85 -12.93
N ILE A 259 -13.18 31.91 -12.70
CA ILE A 259 -12.24 32.73 -13.45
C ILE A 259 -11.29 31.79 -14.19
N PRO A 260 -11.16 31.92 -15.53
CA PRO A 260 -10.10 31.23 -16.25
C PRO A 260 -8.74 31.70 -15.73
N GLY A 261 -7.87 30.74 -15.41
CA GLY A 261 -6.49 31.03 -15.01
C GLY A 261 -5.56 31.32 -16.20
N ASP A 262 -5.99 30.94 -17.39
CA ASP A 262 -5.25 31.06 -18.64
C ASP A 262 -6.03 31.90 -19.66
N SER A 263 -5.32 32.52 -20.62
CA SER A 263 -5.90 33.32 -21.69
C SER A 263 -6.76 32.51 -22.68
N THR A 264 -6.68 31.19 -22.67
CA THR A 264 -7.39 30.27 -23.57
C THR A 264 -8.86 30.04 -23.21
N GLY A 265 -9.31 30.57 -22.06
CA GLY A 265 -10.69 30.39 -21.60
C GLY A 265 -10.94 29.04 -20.91
N LEU A 266 -12.16 28.85 -20.42
CA LEU A 266 -12.54 27.66 -19.65
C LEU A 266 -13.22 26.63 -20.59
N HIS A 267 -12.50 25.56 -20.94
CA HIS A 267 -13.03 24.50 -21.82
C HIS A 267 -13.73 23.38 -21.08
N LEU A 268 -14.49 23.70 -20.00
CA LEU A 268 -15.28 22.74 -19.24
C LEU A 268 -16.78 23.08 -19.30
N ARG A 269 -17.60 22.04 -19.36
CA ARG A 269 -19.05 22.19 -19.25
C ARG A 269 -19.44 22.78 -17.90
N ARG A 270 -20.38 23.73 -17.90
CA ARG A 270 -20.88 24.38 -16.66
C ARG A 270 -21.38 23.37 -15.62
N SER A 271 -22.02 22.29 -16.09
CA SER A 271 -22.50 21.22 -15.21
C SER A 271 -21.36 20.54 -14.41
N ILE A 272 -20.20 20.35 -15.04
CA ILE A 272 -19.03 19.74 -14.37
C ILE A 272 -18.47 20.69 -13.30
N ILE A 273 -18.40 21.98 -13.61
CA ILE A 273 -17.95 22.99 -12.64
C ILE A 273 -18.91 23.03 -11.46
N ALA A 274 -20.24 23.09 -11.72
CA ALA A 274 -21.26 23.09 -10.67
C ALA A 274 -21.29 21.80 -9.83
N ASP A 275 -21.04 20.65 -10.44
CA ASP A 275 -20.99 19.37 -9.72
C ASP A 275 -19.73 19.23 -8.85
N ASN A 276 -18.64 19.92 -9.18
CA ASN A 276 -17.38 19.88 -8.40
C ASN A 276 -17.22 21.06 -7.43
N THR A 277 -18.10 22.07 -7.47
CA THR A 277 -18.10 23.22 -6.56
C THR A 277 -19.14 23.02 -5.46
N LEU A 278 -18.70 22.89 -4.19
CA LEU A 278 -19.59 22.83 -3.02
C LEU A 278 -19.85 24.19 -2.41
N ILE A 279 -19.04 25.19 -2.78
CA ILE A 279 -19.21 26.60 -2.39
C ILE A 279 -20.39 27.16 -3.18
N GLU A 280 -21.50 27.45 -2.50
CA GLU A 280 -22.74 27.91 -3.16
C GLU A 280 -23.20 29.23 -2.54
N PRO A 281 -23.69 30.19 -3.35
CA PRO A 281 -24.28 31.41 -2.83
C PRO A 281 -25.46 31.11 -1.87
N GLY A 282 -25.58 31.90 -0.81
CA GLY A 282 -26.63 31.72 0.22
C GLY A 282 -26.32 30.69 1.28
N LYS A 283 -25.20 29.95 1.19
CA LYS A 283 -24.76 29.05 2.25
C LYS A 283 -23.73 29.71 3.15
N TYR A 284 -23.62 29.22 4.38
CA TYR A 284 -22.50 29.59 5.24
C TYR A 284 -21.18 29.11 4.67
N PHE A 285 -20.11 29.87 4.92
CA PHE A 285 -18.77 29.37 4.66
C PHE A 285 -18.56 28.05 5.38
N SER A 286 -17.93 27.09 4.71
CA SER A 286 -17.54 25.80 5.27
C SER A 286 -16.13 25.45 4.80
N ALA A 287 -15.22 25.25 5.75
CA ALA A 287 -13.85 24.80 5.46
C ALA A 287 -13.84 23.39 4.87
N THR A 288 -14.78 22.53 5.26
CA THR A 288 -14.94 21.19 4.70
C THR A 288 -15.40 21.26 3.24
N ASP A 289 -16.32 22.14 2.89
CA ASP A 289 -16.77 22.30 1.51
C ASP A 289 -15.71 22.95 0.62
N LEU A 290 -14.93 23.89 1.16
CA LEU A 290 -13.75 24.45 0.50
C LEU A 290 -12.72 23.36 0.18
N GLN A 291 -12.32 22.57 1.17
CA GLN A 291 -11.35 21.49 0.96
C GLN A 291 -11.87 20.44 -0.02
N THR A 292 -13.15 20.11 0.06
CA THR A 292 -13.79 19.18 -0.86
C THR A 292 -13.83 19.73 -2.29
N THR A 293 -14.08 21.03 -2.45
CA THR A 293 -14.02 21.70 -3.76
C THR A 293 -12.62 21.65 -4.36
N TYR A 294 -11.58 21.94 -3.57
CA TYR A 294 -10.19 21.77 -4.01
C TYR A 294 -9.90 20.34 -4.46
N ASN A 295 -10.26 19.37 -3.65
CA ASN A 295 -10.04 17.95 -3.95
C ASN A 295 -10.81 17.51 -5.20
N ASN A 296 -12.02 18.02 -5.41
CA ASN A 296 -12.82 17.73 -6.58
C ASN A 296 -12.17 18.27 -7.86
N PHE A 297 -11.72 19.52 -7.85
CA PHE A 297 -11.03 20.09 -9.01
C PHE A 297 -9.65 19.45 -9.26
N ALA A 298 -8.88 19.15 -8.22
CA ALA A 298 -7.58 18.48 -8.35
C ALA A 298 -7.68 17.09 -9.01
N ARG A 299 -8.83 16.45 -8.92
CA ARG A 299 -9.14 15.16 -9.56
C ARG A 299 -9.41 15.26 -11.06
N LEU A 300 -9.83 16.43 -11.52
CA LEU A 300 -10.16 16.63 -12.92
C LEU A 300 -8.88 16.66 -13.75
N GLY A 301 -8.71 15.68 -14.63
CA GLY A 301 -7.52 15.57 -15.48
C GLY A 301 -7.29 16.77 -16.39
N ALA A 302 -8.35 17.53 -16.68
CA ALA A 302 -8.29 18.77 -17.46
C ALA A 302 -7.79 19.98 -16.66
N ILE A 303 -7.78 19.92 -15.32
CA ILE A 303 -7.35 21.03 -14.45
C ILE A 303 -5.94 20.76 -13.94
N ARG A 304 -5.07 21.76 -14.13
CA ARG A 304 -3.68 21.73 -13.64
C ARG A 304 -3.55 22.38 -12.26
N TYR A 305 -4.24 23.50 -12.08
CA TYR A 305 -4.13 24.32 -10.89
C TYR A 305 -5.48 24.94 -10.56
N THR A 306 -5.80 24.94 -9.25
CA THR A 306 -7.00 25.57 -8.71
C THR A 306 -6.56 26.51 -7.59
N ASP A 307 -7.03 27.76 -7.66
CA ASP A 307 -6.86 28.74 -6.61
C ASP A 307 -8.24 29.27 -6.22
N ILE A 308 -8.52 29.33 -4.91
CA ILE A 308 -9.80 29.82 -4.39
C ILE A 308 -9.52 30.93 -3.40
N GLU A 309 -9.81 32.15 -3.83
CA GLU A 309 -9.63 33.37 -3.04
C GLU A 309 -10.98 33.86 -2.55
N PHE A 310 -11.07 34.21 -1.26
CA PHE A 310 -12.23 34.85 -0.67
C PHE A 310 -11.96 36.32 -0.42
N LYS A 311 -12.89 37.18 -0.89
CA LYS A 311 -12.90 38.62 -0.61
C LYS A 311 -14.13 38.98 0.19
N GLU A 312 -13.97 39.79 1.23
CA GLU A 312 -15.11 40.34 1.96
C GLU A 312 -15.81 41.37 1.06
N MET A 313 -17.11 41.18 0.90
CA MET A 313 -17.92 42.13 0.16
C MET A 313 -18.20 43.38 1.00
N PRO A 314 -18.10 44.61 0.43
CA PRO A 314 -18.48 45.83 1.14
C PRO A 314 -19.95 45.76 1.57
N GLN A 315 -20.25 46.27 2.77
CA GLN A 315 -21.63 46.27 3.30
C GLN A 315 -22.66 47.07 2.45
N PHE A 316 -22.22 47.81 1.45
CA PHE A 316 -23.06 48.70 0.64
C PHE A 316 -23.83 48.05 -0.53
N ASP A 317 -23.52 46.82 -0.89
CA ASP A 317 -24.31 46.07 -1.89
C ASP A 317 -25.56 45.38 -1.33
N SER A 318 -26.13 45.96 -0.29
CA SER A 318 -27.33 45.46 0.42
C SER A 318 -28.56 45.29 -0.51
N VAL A 319 -28.64 46.04 -1.60
CA VAL A 319 -29.78 45.96 -2.55
C VAL A 319 -29.77 44.67 -3.38
N ALA A 320 -28.59 44.21 -3.79
CA ALA A 320 -28.47 42.95 -4.51
C ALA A 320 -28.59 41.73 -3.58
N ILE A 321 -28.19 41.90 -2.33
CA ILE A 321 -28.18 40.84 -1.30
C ILE A 321 -29.59 40.63 -0.74
N ASN A 322 -30.37 41.73 -0.51
CA ASN A 322 -31.76 41.65 -0.06
C ASN A 322 -32.70 40.96 -1.06
N ARG A 323 -32.32 40.84 -2.34
CA ARG A 323 -33.03 40.02 -3.34
C ARG A 323 -32.81 38.52 -3.18
N ILE A 324 -31.74 38.13 -2.50
CA ILE A 324 -31.38 36.72 -2.31
C ILE A 324 -31.84 36.20 -0.95
N PHE A 325 -31.98 37.11 0.05
CA PHE A 325 -32.33 36.76 1.43
C PHE A 325 -33.45 37.66 1.93
N ASP A 326 -34.57 37.08 2.32
CA ASP A 326 -35.69 37.78 2.90
C ASP A 326 -35.41 38.46 4.26
N TYR A 327 -34.31 38.09 4.90
CA TYR A 327 -33.86 38.63 6.19
C TYR A 327 -32.36 38.48 6.42
N THR A 328 -31.68 39.60 6.62
CA THR A 328 -30.25 39.62 6.98
C THR A 328 -30.03 40.13 8.40
N PRO A 329 -29.63 39.28 9.36
CA PRO A 329 -29.24 39.76 10.69
C PRO A 329 -28.01 40.65 10.61
N PRO A 330 -27.89 41.72 11.43
CA PRO A 330 -26.79 42.71 11.35
C PRO A 330 -25.37 42.16 11.65
N SER A 331 -25.25 40.91 12.04
CA SER A 331 -23.98 40.23 12.39
C SER A 331 -23.36 39.41 11.27
N PHE A 332 -24.01 39.30 10.10
CA PHE A 332 -23.46 38.54 8.97
C PHE A 332 -22.63 39.38 8.04
N ARG A 333 -21.52 38.78 7.57
CA ARG A 333 -20.70 39.32 6.46
C ARG A 333 -20.78 38.40 5.26
N PHE A 334 -20.57 38.98 4.10
CA PHE A 334 -20.61 38.24 2.85
C PHE A 334 -19.21 38.06 2.25
N LEU A 335 -18.98 36.86 1.67
CA LEU A 335 -17.76 36.54 0.96
C LEU A 335 -18.06 36.37 -0.53
N GLU A 336 -17.22 36.99 -1.36
CA GLU A 336 -17.11 36.69 -2.77
C GLU A 336 -16.01 35.62 -2.92
N ALA A 337 -16.38 34.48 -3.47
CA ALA A 337 -15.47 33.36 -3.75
C ALA A 337 -15.00 33.44 -5.22
N ASN A 338 -13.73 33.66 -5.44
CA ASN A 338 -13.10 33.69 -6.76
C ASN A 338 -12.33 32.38 -6.98
N ILE A 339 -12.88 31.50 -7.81
CA ILE A 339 -12.29 30.19 -8.14
C ILE A 339 -11.57 30.34 -9.48
N LYS A 340 -10.24 30.35 -9.44
CA LYS A 340 -9.37 30.41 -10.63
C LYS A 340 -8.99 28.99 -11.04
N LEU A 341 -9.25 28.62 -12.29
CA LEU A 341 -8.98 27.30 -12.84
C LEU A 341 -8.04 27.40 -14.03
N SER A 342 -6.87 26.78 -13.95
CA SER A 342 -5.91 26.68 -15.06
C SER A 342 -5.95 25.29 -15.69
N HIS A 343 -5.86 25.22 -17.02
CA HIS A 343 -5.96 23.96 -17.76
C HIS A 343 -4.65 23.21 -17.88
N THR A 344 -4.76 21.91 -17.98
CA THR A 344 -3.67 21.01 -18.42
C THR A 344 -3.68 20.93 -19.95
N LYS A 345 -2.52 20.65 -20.57
CA LYS A 345 -2.48 20.26 -21.98
C LYS A 345 -3.41 19.08 -22.22
N PRO A 346 -4.39 19.19 -23.14
CA PRO A 346 -5.41 18.16 -23.30
C PRO A 346 -4.85 16.84 -23.82
N ASN A 347 -3.86 16.90 -24.70
CA ASN A 347 -3.30 15.74 -25.36
C ASN A 347 -1.90 15.44 -24.85
N THR A 348 -1.62 14.16 -24.62
CA THR A 348 -0.29 13.64 -24.30
C THR A 348 -0.04 12.34 -25.04
N VAL A 349 1.20 12.17 -25.50
CA VAL A 349 1.69 10.91 -26.06
C VAL A 349 2.87 10.47 -25.21
N ALA A 350 2.86 9.20 -24.83
CA ALA A 350 3.94 8.58 -24.05
C ALA A 350 4.41 7.32 -24.78
N PHE A 351 5.72 7.12 -24.83
CA PHE A 351 6.36 5.91 -25.31
C PHE A 351 7.13 5.26 -24.18
N GLN A 352 6.85 3.97 -23.88
CA GLN A 352 7.45 3.22 -22.80
C GLN A 352 8.09 1.94 -23.36
N PRO A 353 9.44 1.87 -23.42
CA PRO A 353 10.11 0.61 -23.63
C PRO A 353 10.13 -0.19 -22.30
N GLU A 354 9.89 -1.50 -22.39
CA GLU A 354 9.88 -2.42 -21.25
C GLU A 354 10.81 -3.61 -21.55
N GLY A 355 11.58 -4.03 -20.56
CA GLY A 355 12.22 -5.35 -20.54
C GLY A 355 11.31 -6.31 -19.79
N THR A 356 11.01 -7.47 -20.37
CA THR A 356 10.17 -8.50 -19.74
C THR A 356 11.01 -9.70 -19.34
N ASN A 357 10.61 -10.36 -18.25
CA ASN A 357 11.15 -11.65 -17.84
C ASN A 357 9.99 -12.49 -17.30
N THR A 358 9.49 -13.37 -18.14
CA THR A 358 8.35 -14.22 -17.80
C THR A 358 8.84 -15.64 -17.50
N ALA A 359 8.92 -16.00 -16.22
CA ALA A 359 9.37 -17.31 -15.76
C ALA A 359 10.79 -17.74 -16.24
N GLY A 360 11.65 -16.77 -16.52
CA GLY A 360 13.01 -16.99 -17.03
C GLY A 360 13.18 -16.75 -18.53
N ASP A 361 12.10 -16.53 -19.26
CA ASP A 361 12.10 -16.12 -20.65
C ASP A 361 12.30 -14.61 -20.73
N LEU A 362 13.33 -14.17 -21.40
CA LEU A 362 13.67 -12.76 -21.56
C LEU A 362 12.98 -12.20 -22.80
N GLY A 363 12.44 -11.01 -22.66
CA GLY A 363 11.77 -10.32 -23.73
C GLY A 363 11.87 -8.81 -23.66
N ALA A 364 11.27 -8.17 -24.63
CA ALA A 364 11.12 -6.72 -24.70
C ALA A 364 9.69 -6.38 -25.14
N ALA A 365 9.17 -5.29 -24.61
CA ALA A 365 7.90 -4.73 -25.04
C ALA A 365 8.03 -3.22 -25.29
N ALA A 366 7.18 -2.71 -26.12
CA ALA A 366 7.03 -1.28 -26.38
C ALA A 366 5.55 -0.92 -26.23
N ILE A 367 5.28 0.13 -25.48
CA ILE A 367 3.93 0.65 -25.28
C ILE A 367 3.88 2.08 -25.76
N LEU A 368 2.95 2.37 -26.66
CA LEU A 368 2.62 3.71 -27.13
C LEU A 368 1.24 4.09 -26.58
N THR A 369 1.19 5.13 -25.76
CA THR A 369 -0.06 5.60 -25.15
C THR A 369 -0.38 7.00 -25.66
N TYR A 370 -1.56 7.18 -26.23
CA TYR A 370 -2.17 8.49 -26.47
C TYR A 370 -3.25 8.74 -25.42
N GLN A 371 -3.29 9.96 -24.86
CA GLN A 371 -4.31 10.38 -23.90
C GLN A 371 -4.88 11.74 -24.27
N ASN A 372 -6.22 11.86 -24.18
CA ASN A 372 -6.92 13.13 -24.19
C ASN A 372 -7.68 13.28 -22.85
N ARG A 373 -7.45 14.39 -22.14
CA ARG A 373 -7.96 14.63 -20.77
C ARG A 373 -9.24 15.44 -20.70
N ASN A 374 -9.85 15.75 -21.83
CA ASN A 374 -11.06 16.56 -21.87
C ASN A 374 -11.89 16.27 -23.13
N LEU A 375 -12.09 15.00 -23.45
CA LEU A 375 -12.64 14.56 -24.74
C LEU A 375 -14.00 15.20 -25.07
N PHE A 376 -14.91 15.27 -24.09
CA PHE A 376 -16.25 15.84 -24.24
C PHE A 376 -16.45 17.09 -23.38
N HIS A 377 -15.40 17.83 -23.04
CA HIS A 377 -15.43 19.01 -22.16
C HIS A 377 -16.00 18.74 -20.74
N GLY A 378 -15.89 17.50 -20.29
CA GLY A 378 -16.29 17.05 -18.95
C GLY A 378 -15.13 16.51 -18.13
N SER A 379 -13.89 16.79 -18.55
CA SER A 379 -12.67 16.22 -17.98
C SER A 379 -12.64 14.69 -18.04
N GLU A 380 -13.27 14.13 -19.08
CA GLU A 380 -13.16 12.71 -19.38
C GLU A 380 -11.72 12.42 -19.86
N LEU A 381 -11.13 11.37 -19.31
CA LEU A 381 -9.83 10.86 -19.75
C LEU A 381 -10.06 9.73 -20.75
N PHE A 382 -9.77 10.00 -22.00
CA PHE A 382 -9.71 9.00 -23.05
C PHE A 382 -8.25 8.59 -23.26
N SER A 383 -7.97 7.29 -23.29
CA SER A 383 -6.64 6.77 -23.63
C SER A 383 -6.74 5.62 -24.62
N ILE A 384 -5.81 5.61 -25.57
CA ILE A 384 -5.54 4.46 -26.43
C ILE A 384 -4.11 4.03 -26.16
N GLU A 385 -3.95 2.74 -25.90
CA GLU A 385 -2.68 2.08 -25.64
C GLU A 385 -2.44 1.02 -26.70
N LEU A 386 -1.31 1.10 -27.38
CA LEU A 386 -0.82 0.11 -28.32
C LEU A 386 0.38 -0.58 -27.68
N ARG A 387 0.32 -1.90 -27.57
CA ARG A 387 1.39 -2.72 -27.02
C ARG A 387 1.91 -3.68 -28.08
N ALA A 388 3.22 -3.80 -28.17
CA ALA A 388 3.90 -4.86 -28.91
C ALA A 388 4.94 -5.49 -27.97
N ALA A 389 4.91 -6.81 -27.83
CA ALA A 389 5.85 -7.54 -26.99
C ALA A 389 6.39 -8.74 -27.74
N PHE A 390 7.65 -9.04 -27.42
CA PHE A 390 8.40 -10.17 -27.94
C PHE A 390 9.12 -10.86 -26.79
N GLU A 391 9.02 -12.20 -26.69
CA GLU A 391 9.75 -12.98 -25.71
C GLU A 391 10.46 -14.16 -26.38
N ALA A 392 11.74 -14.35 -26.03
CA ALA A 392 12.50 -15.52 -26.43
C ALA A 392 12.18 -16.68 -25.48
N ILE A 393 11.29 -17.56 -25.92
CA ILE A 393 10.81 -18.68 -25.11
C ILE A 393 11.84 -19.79 -25.07
N LYS A 394 12.22 -20.27 -23.88
CA LYS A 394 12.84 -21.56 -23.67
C LYS A 394 11.75 -22.62 -23.70
N GLY A 395 11.34 -22.96 -24.90
CA GLY A 395 10.11 -23.70 -25.15
C GLY A 395 10.07 -25.14 -24.61
N LEU A 396 8.89 -25.74 -24.71
CA LEU A 396 8.67 -27.18 -24.57
C LEU A 396 9.59 -27.95 -25.52
N GLU A 397 10.05 -29.11 -25.12
CA GLU A 397 10.92 -29.99 -25.93
C GLU A 397 10.33 -30.18 -27.33
N GLY A 398 11.05 -29.73 -28.39
CA GLY A 398 10.57 -29.71 -29.77
C GLY A 398 10.05 -28.39 -30.31
N TYR A 399 9.95 -27.34 -29.47
CA TYR A 399 9.50 -25.99 -29.84
C TYR A 399 10.53 -24.90 -29.49
N SER A 400 11.79 -25.28 -29.26
CA SER A 400 12.83 -24.45 -28.67
C SER A 400 13.37 -23.27 -29.50
N ASN A 401 12.91 -23.11 -30.76
CA ASN A 401 13.41 -22.08 -31.66
C ASN A 401 12.34 -21.09 -32.14
N HIS A 402 11.25 -20.98 -31.46
CA HIS A 402 10.15 -20.08 -31.82
C HIS A 402 9.94 -19.02 -30.74
N ASN A 403 9.61 -17.84 -31.17
CA ASN A 403 9.41 -16.69 -30.30
C ASN A 403 7.91 -16.54 -29.95
N TYR A 404 7.64 -15.89 -28.83
CA TYR A 404 6.30 -15.42 -28.50
C TYR A 404 6.15 -13.97 -28.93
N GLU A 405 5.10 -13.68 -29.66
CA GLU A 405 4.74 -12.34 -30.07
C GLU A 405 3.35 -11.98 -29.52
N GLU A 406 3.23 -10.76 -29.02
CA GLU A 406 1.99 -10.22 -28.50
C GLU A 406 1.76 -8.81 -29.02
N TYR A 407 0.57 -8.58 -29.56
CA TYR A 407 0.11 -7.27 -30.00
C TYR A 407 -1.21 -6.95 -29.31
N GLY A 408 -1.28 -5.82 -28.61
CA GLY A 408 -2.47 -5.40 -27.88
C GLY A 408 -2.92 -4.00 -28.26
N VAL A 409 -4.22 -3.80 -28.33
CA VAL A 409 -4.85 -2.48 -28.44
C VAL A 409 -5.86 -2.34 -27.32
N GLN A 410 -5.73 -1.32 -26.49
CA GLN A 410 -6.68 -1.04 -25.42
C GLN A 410 -7.15 0.41 -25.49
N ALA A 411 -8.46 0.61 -25.49
CA ALA A 411 -9.08 1.92 -25.35
C ALA A 411 -9.77 2.00 -23.98
N LYS A 412 -9.55 3.12 -23.28
CA LYS A 412 -10.18 3.42 -21.97
C LYS A 412 -10.82 4.80 -22.02
N LEU A 413 -12.02 4.90 -21.48
CA LEU A 413 -12.73 6.15 -21.28
C LEU A 413 -13.14 6.27 -19.82
N GLN A 414 -12.53 7.19 -19.09
CA GLN A 414 -12.81 7.45 -17.69
C GLN A 414 -13.62 8.73 -17.53
N PHE A 415 -14.67 8.65 -16.72
CA PHE A 415 -15.50 9.78 -16.34
C PHE A 415 -15.18 10.12 -14.87
N PRO A 416 -14.83 11.38 -14.54
CA PRO A 416 -14.48 11.76 -13.16
C PRO A 416 -15.73 11.91 -12.26
N ARG A 417 -16.66 10.98 -12.38
CA ARG A 417 -17.92 10.93 -11.63
C ARG A 417 -18.53 9.53 -11.65
N PHE A 418 -19.42 9.27 -10.71
CA PHE A 418 -20.21 8.04 -10.68
C PHE A 418 -21.34 8.11 -11.71
N LEU A 419 -21.22 7.40 -12.81
CA LEU A 419 -22.22 7.33 -13.88
C LEU A 419 -23.22 6.21 -13.57
N SER A 420 -24.18 6.49 -12.70
CA SER A 420 -25.30 5.58 -12.40
C SER A 420 -26.59 6.36 -12.35
N PRO A 421 -27.69 5.85 -12.93
CA PRO A 421 -29.00 6.48 -12.85
C PRO A 421 -29.55 6.54 -11.42
N PHE A 422 -29.04 5.70 -10.52
CA PHE A 422 -29.49 5.59 -9.13
C PHE A 422 -28.70 6.47 -8.15
N SER A 423 -27.65 7.18 -8.61
CA SER A 423 -26.80 7.97 -7.73
C SER A 423 -27.39 9.38 -7.51
N THR A 424 -27.45 9.81 -6.24
CA THR A 424 -27.88 11.19 -5.92
C THR A 424 -26.79 12.20 -6.27
N ARG A 425 -27.18 13.48 -6.51
CA ARG A 425 -26.24 14.57 -6.80
C ARG A 425 -25.25 14.76 -5.65
N GLU A 426 -25.70 14.67 -4.41
CA GLU A 426 -24.85 14.83 -3.24
C GLU A 426 -23.82 13.70 -3.10
N PHE A 427 -24.21 12.45 -3.35
CA PHE A 427 -23.28 11.34 -3.41
C PHE A 427 -22.20 11.54 -4.48
N ARG A 428 -22.57 11.99 -5.69
CA ARG A 428 -21.62 12.27 -6.77
C ARG A 428 -20.61 13.37 -6.42
N ARG A 429 -21.05 14.41 -5.71
CA ARG A 429 -20.20 15.55 -5.30
C ARG A 429 -19.22 15.21 -4.17
N ARG A 430 -19.62 14.30 -3.27
CA ARG A 430 -18.84 13.92 -2.08
C ARG A 430 -18.05 12.63 -2.25
N SER A 431 -18.45 11.76 -3.18
CA SER A 431 -17.71 10.54 -3.51
C SER A 431 -16.60 10.87 -4.51
N ASN A 432 -15.37 10.49 -4.20
CA ASN A 432 -14.26 10.54 -5.15
C ASN A 432 -14.40 9.42 -6.21
N ALA A 433 -15.55 9.38 -6.90
CA ALA A 433 -15.87 8.28 -7.79
C ALA A 433 -15.43 8.54 -9.23
N VAL A 434 -14.97 7.49 -9.87
CA VAL A 434 -14.63 7.42 -11.29
C VAL A 434 -15.37 6.26 -11.90
N SER A 435 -15.99 6.46 -13.06
CA SER A 435 -16.54 5.39 -13.89
C SER A 435 -15.63 5.19 -15.10
N GLU A 436 -15.30 3.95 -15.42
CA GLU A 436 -14.40 3.60 -16.51
C GLU A 436 -15.06 2.58 -17.44
N LEU A 437 -15.03 2.88 -18.73
CA LEU A 437 -15.27 1.93 -19.80
C LEU A 437 -13.93 1.55 -20.42
N SER A 438 -13.60 0.28 -20.49
CA SER A 438 -12.43 -0.23 -21.20
C SER A 438 -12.82 -1.26 -22.25
N VAL A 439 -12.15 -1.21 -23.38
CA VAL A 439 -12.27 -2.20 -24.46
C VAL A 439 -10.85 -2.55 -24.90
N GLY A 440 -10.55 -3.82 -25.02
CA GLY A 440 -9.24 -4.30 -25.41
C GLY A 440 -9.33 -5.46 -26.39
N TRP A 441 -8.29 -5.58 -27.20
CA TRP A 441 -8.07 -6.69 -28.10
C TRP A 441 -6.61 -7.07 -28.09
N ASP A 442 -6.31 -8.31 -27.70
CA ASP A 442 -4.97 -8.86 -27.61
C ASP A 442 -4.79 -10.04 -28.58
N PHE A 443 -3.70 -10.01 -29.31
CA PHE A 443 -3.25 -11.04 -30.22
C PHE A 443 -2.01 -11.67 -29.62
N GLN A 444 -2.05 -12.97 -29.36
CA GLN A 444 -0.93 -13.74 -28.81
C GLN A 444 -0.62 -14.87 -29.76
N ASP A 445 0.55 -14.84 -30.33
CA ASP A 445 1.06 -15.85 -31.25
C ASP A 445 2.21 -16.59 -30.59
N ARG A 446 2.00 -17.88 -30.32
CA ARG A 446 2.98 -18.82 -29.79
C ARG A 446 3.18 -19.94 -30.78
N PRO A 447 4.31 -20.65 -30.70
CA PRO A 447 4.56 -21.84 -31.55
C PRO A 447 3.52 -22.93 -31.37
N GLU A 448 2.90 -23.00 -30.19
CA GLU A 448 1.93 -24.03 -29.84
C GLU A 448 0.51 -23.67 -30.24
N PHE A 449 0.16 -22.35 -30.19
CA PHE A 449 -1.19 -21.86 -30.45
C PHE A 449 -1.23 -20.39 -30.82
N HIS A 450 -2.28 -19.98 -31.52
CA HIS A 450 -2.67 -18.60 -31.69
C HIS A 450 -3.88 -18.31 -30.80
N ARG A 451 -3.85 -17.21 -30.06
CA ARG A 451 -4.91 -16.80 -29.16
C ARG A 451 -5.32 -15.36 -29.43
N ARG A 452 -6.62 -15.12 -29.46
CA ARG A 452 -7.24 -13.82 -29.63
C ARG A 452 -8.13 -13.56 -28.43
N VAL A 453 -7.92 -12.44 -27.74
CA VAL A 453 -8.69 -12.09 -26.55
C VAL A 453 -9.36 -10.74 -26.79
N PHE A 454 -10.68 -10.73 -26.78
CA PHE A 454 -11.46 -9.50 -26.72
C PHE A 454 -11.93 -9.28 -25.31
N SER A 455 -11.75 -8.06 -24.78
CA SER A 455 -12.18 -7.68 -23.44
C SER A 455 -13.00 -6.40 -23.46
N ALA A 456 -14.06 -6.31 -22.66
CA ALA A 456 -14.83 -5.11 -22.44
C ALA A 456 -15.29 -5.06 -20.98
N ALA A 457 -15.01 -3.96 -20.29
CA ALA A 457 -15.36 -3.84 -18.88
C ALA A 457 -15.93 -2.47 -18.54
N TRP A 458 -16.90 -2.45 -17.64
CA TRP A 458 -17.39 -1.26 -16.99
C TRP A 458 -17.03 -1.32 -15.50
N LYS A 459 -16.32 -0.31 -15.00
CA LYS A 459 -15.80 -0.26 -13.63
C LYS A 459 -16.21 1.02 -12.94
N TYR A 460 -16.44 0.90 -11.63
CA TYR A 460 -16.63 2.02 -10.72
C TYR A 460 -15.54 1.97 -9.66
N ASN A 461 -14.81 3.05 -9.50
CA ASN A 461 -13.81 3.22 -8.45
C ASN A 461 -14.22 4.40 -7.57
N TRP A 462 -14.23 4.23 -6.26
CA TRP A 462 -14.45 5.32 -5.33
C TRP A 462 -13.64 5.12 -4.04
N SER A 463 -13.38 6.20 -3.33
CA SER A 463 -12.58 6.17 -2.12
C SER A 463 -13.21 6.95 -0.97
N ASN A 464 -13.02 6.44 0.25
CA ASN A 464 -13.28 7.17 1.48
C ASN A 464 -11.94 7.52 2.13
N ILE A 465 -11.44 8.73 1.84
CA ILE A 465 -10.12 9.21 2.30
C ILE A 465 -10.04 9.20 3.84
N ARG A 466 -11.12 9.57 4.54
CA ARG A 466 -11.14 9.62 6.02
C ARG A 466 -10.97 8.25 6.66
N ARG A 467 -11.47 7.19 6.01
CA ARG A 467 -11.41 5.81 6.48
C ARG A 467 -10.28 5.01 5.83
N HIS A 468 -9.50 5.63 4.92
CA HIS A 468 -8.45 4.96 4.14
C HIS A 468 -8.96 3.75 3.34
N LEU A 469 -10.21 3.80 2.87
CA LEU A 469 -10.86 2.74 2.12
C LEU A 469 -10.99 3.10 0.65
N ASN A 470 -10.59 2.17 -0.22
CA ASN A 470 -10.81 2.23 -1.66
C ASN A 470 -11.72 1.08 -2.07
N TYR A 471 -12.67 1.37 -2.94
CA TYR A 471 -13.66 0.42 -3.43
C TYR A 471 -13.58 0.34 -4.95
N GLU A 472 -13.72 -0.86 -5.48
CA GLU A 472 -13.83 -1.10 -6.92
C GLU A 472 -15.00 -2.05 -7.17
N LEU A 473 -15.86 -1.69 -8.12
CA LEU A 473 -16.98 -2.51 -8.60
C LEU A 473 -16.85 -2.69 -10.11
N GLU A 474 -16.74 -3.91 -10.57
CA GLU A 474 -16.70 -4.29 -11.99
C GLU A 474 -18.06 -4.92 -12.35
N VAL A 475 -18.83 -4.29 -13.27
CA VAL A 475 -20.15 -4.81 -13.69
C VAL A 475 -20.55 -4.22 -15.05
N PRO A 476 -20.60 -4.99 -16.12
CA PRO A 476 -19.97 -6.31 -16.32
C PRO A 476 -18.50 -6.19 -16.73
N ASP A 477 -17.77 -7.28 -16.60
CA ASP A 477 -16.47 -7.47 -17.23
C ASP A 477 -16.56 -8.72 -18.13
N LEU A 478 -16.35 -8.49 -19.41
CA LEU A 478 -16.47 -9.50 -20.45
C LEU A 478 -15.08 -9.86 -20.96
N SER A 479 -14.82 -11.16 -21.11
CA SER A 479 -13.62 -11.69 -21.76
C SER A 479 -14.02 -12.82 -22.69
N TYR A 480 -13.73 -12.63 -23.96
CA TYR A 480 -13.96 -13.58 -25.03
C TYR A 480 -12.60 -14.06 -25.54
N VAL A 481 -12.29 -15.32 -25.29
CA VAL A 481 -11.06 -15.98 -25.71
C VAL A 481 -11.37 -16.88 -26.88
N TYR A 482 -10.66 -16.68 -27.97
CA TYR A 482 -10.78 -17.46 -29.20
C TYR A 482 -9.43 -18.02 -29.60
N MET A 483 -9.37 -19.32 -29.91
CA MET A 483 -8.19 -20.07 -30.34
C MET A 483 -8.32 -20.45 -31.81
N PRO A 484 -7.93 -19.57 -32.77
CA PRO A 484 -8.08 -19.86 -34.18
C PRO A 484 -7.20 -21.01 -34.67
N TRP A 485 -6.11 -21.28 -33.99
CA TRP A 485 -5.16 -22.32 -34.38
C TRP A 485 -4.45 -22.91 -33.19
N ILE A 486 -4.28 -24.23 -33.20
CA ILE A 486 -3.45 -24.98 -32.26
C ILE A 486 -2.59 -25.94 -33.11
N SER A 487 -1.30 -26.04 -32.82
CA SER A 487 -0.36 -26.91 -33.52
C SER A 487 -0.84 -28.37 -33.46
N GLU A 488 -0.88 -29.06 -34.61
CA GLU A 488 -1.28 -30.48 -34.70
C GLU A 488 -0.37 -31.38 -33.86
N ARG A 489 0.95 -31.06 -33.83
CA ARG A 489 1.91 -31.77 -32.99
C ARG A 489 1.61 -31.56 -31.50
N PHE A 490 1.34 -30.32 -31.08
CA PHE A 490 0.99 -30.00 -29.71
C PHE A 490 -0.32 -30.70 -29.31
N LYS A 491 -1.28 -30.73 -30.20
CA LYS A 491 -2.55 -31.37 -30.01
C LYS A 491 -2.40 -32.89 -29.83
N ALA A 492 -1.61 -33.55 -30.70
CA ALA A 492 -1.33 -34.98 -30.62
C ALA A 492 -0.52 -35.35 -29.34
N ASP A 493 0.52 -34.56 -28.99
CA ASP A 493 1.39 -34.88 -27.88
C ASP A 493 0.73 -34.62 -26.51
N TYR A 494 -0.07 -33.55 -26.40
CA TYR A 494 -0.57 -33.05 -25.10
C TYR A 494 -2.08 -33.07 -24.93
N LEU A 495 -2.86 -32.94 -26.01
CA LEU A 495 -4.32 -32.83 -25.90
C LEU A 495 -5.06 -34.17 -26.26
N ASP A 496 -4.61 -34.90 -27.28
CA ASP A 496 -5.30 -36.09 -27.79
C ASP A 496 -4.66 -37.39 -27.29
N ASN A 497 -3.47 -37.36 -26.71
CA ASN A 497 -2.83 -38.55 -26.18
C ASN A 497 -3.65 -39.18 -25.05
N VAL A 498 -4.06 -40.44 -25.23
CA VAL A 498 -4.93 -41.17 -24.31
C VAL A 498 -4.32 -41.36 -22.91
N SER A 499 -2.98 -41.43 -22.83
CA SER A 499 -2.22 -41.52 -21.59
C SER A 499 -2.14 -40.15 -20.84
N ASN A 500 -2.41 -39.03 -21.51
CA ASN A 500 -2.30 -37.67 -21.01
C ASN A 500 -3.64 -36.93 -21.04
N ARG A 501 -4.76 -37.63 -20.83
CA ARG A 501 -6.11 -37.02 -20.79
C ARG A 501 -6.31 -36.12 -19.60
N ASN A 502 -5.53 -35.03 -19.54
CA ASN A 502 -5.72 -34.02 -18.53
C ASN A 502 -6.86 -33.08 -18.93
N ALA A 503 -8.02 -33.28 -18.29
CA ALA A 503 -9.18 -32.43 -18.50
C ALA A 503 -8.90 -30.94 -18.29
N ILE A 504 -7.96 -30.61 -17.42
CA ILE A 504 -7.52 -29.25 -17.14
C ILE A 504 -6.75 -28.68 -18.32
N LEU A 505 -5.84 -29.48 -18.90
CA LEU A 505 -5.03 -29.07 -20.04
C LEU A 505 -5.92 -28.78 -21.25
N ARG A 506 -6.85 -29.69 -21.59
CA ARG A 506 -7.77 -29.46 -22.71
C ARG A 506 -8.61 -28.19 -22.55
N TYR A 507 -9.14 -27.95 -21.36
CA TYR A 507 -9.98 -26.78 -21.09
C TYR A 507 -9.20 -25.45 -21.25
N ASN A 508 -7.87 -25.47 -21.12
CA ASN A 508 -7.03 -24.28 -21.28
C ASN A 508 -6.86 -23.87 -22.75
N TYR A 509 -7.11 -24.77 -23.70
CA TYR A 509 -6.97 -24.54 -25.13
C TYR A 509 -8.30 -24.59 -25.87
N GLU A 510 -9.41 -24.39 -25.16
CA GLU A 510 -10.74 -24.25 -25.74
C GLU A 510 -11.13 -22.75 -25.78
N ASP A 511 -12.04 -22.44 -26.72
CA ASP A 511 -12.67 -21.12 -26.74
C ASP A 511 -13.47 -20.91 -25.45
N LEU A 512 -13.39 -19.68 -24.90
CA LEU A 512 -13.96 -19.41 -23.60
C LEU A 512 -14.64 -18.04 -23.55
N PHE A 513 -15.84 -18.01 -23.00
CA PHE A 513 -16.55 -16.77 -22.70
C PHE A 513 -16.72 -16.58 -21.20
N ILE A 514 -16.19 -15.49 -20.67
CA ILE A 514 -16.29 -15.13 -19.26
C ILE A 514 -17.04 -13.80 -19.15
N MET A 515 -18.20 -13.82 -18.49
CA MET A 515 -18.91 -12.62 -18.06
C MET A 515 -18.91 -12.60 -16.54
N ARG A 516 -18.18 -11.66 -15.96
CA ARG A 516 -17.99 -11.59 -14.52
C ARG A 516 -18.45 -10.26 -13.94
N SER A 517 -18.73 -10.28 -12.64
CA SER A 517 -18.91 -9.11 -11.79
C SER A 517 -17.99 -9.27 -10.58
N GLY A 518 -17.34 -8.20 -10.20
CA GLY A 518 -16.37 -8.19 -9.11
C GLY A 518 -16.57 -7.01 -8.17
N PHE A 519 -16.33 -7.23 -6.88
CA PHE A 519 -16.29 -6.17 -5.89
C PHE A 519 -15.03 -6.31 -5.04
N SER A 520 -14.27 -5.24 -4.91
CA SER A 520 -13.08 -5.22 -4.07
C SER A 520 -13.07 -4.05 -3.10
N VAL A 521 -12.50 -4.30 -1.93
CA VAL A 521 -12.26 -3.30 -0.88
C VAL A 521 -10.79 -3.36 -0.50
N ALA A 522 -10.14 -2.20 -0.50
CA ALA A 522 -8.76 -2.07 -0.04
C ALA A 522 -8.68 -1.01 1.06
N TYR A 523 -8.04 -1.39 2.17
CA TYR A 523 -7.73 -0.52 3.29
C TYR A 523 -6.22 -0.32 3.36
N ASN A 524 -5.76 0.93 3.29
CA ASN A 524 -4.34 1.29 3.37
C ASN A 524 -4.15 2.38 4.42
N ARG A 525 -3.36 2.09 5.46
CA ARG A 525 -3.07 3.06 6.52
C ARG A 525 -1.56 3.27 6.70
N ASN A 526 -1.10 4.49 6.39
CA ASN A 526 0.26 4.98 6.68
C ASN A 526 1.38 4.01 6.25
N ASP A 527 1.24 3.32 5.13
CA ASP A 527 2.18 2.31 4.62
C ASP A 527 2.56 1.18 5.60
N ASN A 528 1.83 1.07 6.71
CA ASN A 528 2.11 0.06 7.74
C ASN A 528 1.14 -1.12 7.70
N ILE A 529 -0.10 -0.87 7.23
CA ILE A 529 -1.14 -1.89 7.13
C ILE A 529 -1.83 -1.74 5.80
N ALA A 530 -1.86 -2.82 5.01
CA ALA A 530 -2.65 -2.94 3.80
C ALA A 530 -3.51 -4.21 3.89
N ILE A 531 -4.81 -4.05 3.64
CA ILE A 531 -5.77 -5.15 3.57
C ILE A 531 -6.52 -5.03 2.26
N LYS A 532 -6.62 -6.10 1.50
CA LYS A 532 -7.44 -6.15 0.28
C LYS A 532 -8.29 -7.41 0.29
N ALA A 533 -9.57 -7.25 0.03
CA ALA A 533 -10.50 -8.36 -0.19
C ALA A 533 -11.21 -8.15 -1.52
N LYS A 534 -11.32 -9.18 -2.33
CA LYS A 534 -12.03 -9.18 -3.62
C LYS A 534 -12.92 -10.41 -3.72
N ILE A 535 -14.16 -10.21 -4.11
CA ILE A 535 -15.08 -11.26 -4.51
C ILE A 535 -15.40 -11.11 -5.99
N GLU A 536 -15.39 -12.20 -6.72
CA GLU A 536 -15.68 -12.25 -8.16
C GLU A 536 -16.68 -13.37 -8.44
N SER A 537 -17.72 -13.06 -9.18
CA SER A 537 -18.77 -13.99 -9.58
C SER A 537 -18.90 -13.97 -11.10
N ALA A 538 -18.76 -15.12 -11.75
CA ALA A 538 -18.86 -15.25 -13.19
C ALA A 538 -20.02 -16.14 -13.62
N GLY A 539 -20.63 -15.83 -14.76
CA GLY A 539 -21.64 -16.65 -15.43
C GLY A 539 -23.02 -16.66 -14.79
N ASN A 540 -23.23 -16.05 -13.63
CA ASN A 540 -24.52 -16.10 -12.94
C ASN A 540 -25.62 -15.32 -13.65
N LEU A 541 -25.34 -14.15 -14.20
CA LEU A 541 -26.28 -13.40 -15.02
C LEU A 541 -26.66 -14.18 -16.27
N LEU A 542 -25.71 -14.86 -16.90
CA LEU A 542 -25.93 -15.69 -18.05
C LEU A 542 -26.76 -16.95 -17.71
N SER A 543 -26.53 -17.53 -16.54
CA SER A 543 -27.30 -18.65 -16.04
C SER A 543 -28.78 -18.27 -15.77
N MET A 544 -29.01 -17.05 -15.23
CA MET A 544 -30.37 -16.51 -15.07
C MET A 544 -31.05 -16.29 -16.42
N THR A 545 -30.36 -15.71 -17.40
CA THR A 545 -30.92 -15.55 -18.76
C THR A 545 -31.13 -16.87 -19.46
N ASN A 546 -30.26 -17.88 -19.26
CA ASN A 546 -30.41 -19.22 -19.81
C ASN A 546 -31.69 -19.94 -19.28
N SER A 547 -32.09 -19.68 -18.03
CA SER A 547 -33.32 -20.27 -17.47
C SER A 547 -34.57 -19.81 -18.24
N ILE A 548 -34.54 -18.63 -18.85
CA ILE A 548 -35.62 -18.03 -19.64
C ILE A 548 -35.44 -18.33 -21.12
N ALA A 549 -34.25 -18.06 -21.68
CA ALA A 549 -33.98 -18.10 -23.12
C ALA A 549 -33.57 -19.49 -23.66
N LYS A 550 -33.33 -20.49 -22.79
CA LYS A 550 -32.98 -21.89 -23.13
C LYS A 550 -31.83 -21.96 -24.16
N PHE A 551 -30.63 -21.59 -23.78
CA PHE A 551 -29.45 -21.61 -24.64
C PHE A 551 -29.15 -23.04 -25.17
N LYS A 552 -28.61 -23.12 -26.38
CA LYS A 552 -28.14 -24.38 -26.95
C LYS A 552 -27.04 -24.97 -26.06
N LYS A 553 -27.00 -26.31 -25.93
CA LYS A 553 -25.96 -27.01 -25.14
C LYS A 553 -24.98 -27.70 -26.06
N ASN A 554 -23.72 -27.87 -25.60
CA ASN A 554 -22.74 -28.74 -26.24
C ASN A 554 -22.97 -30.21 -25.85
N GLU A 555 -22.16 -31.13 -26.41
CA GLU A 555 -22.19 -32.57 -26.10
C GLU A 555 -21.94 -32.88 -24.62
N GLN A 556 -21.24 -32.00 -23.92
CA GLN A 556 -20.94 -32.12 -22.49
C GLN A 556 -22.05 -31.54 -21.58
N GLY A 557 -23.15 -31.05 -22.19
CA GLY A 557 -24.32 -30.52 -21.49
C GLY A 557 -24.15 -29.03 -21.03
N GLN A 558 -23.08 -28.35 -21.44
CA GLN A 558 -22.84 -26.96 -21.10
C GLN A 558 -23.60 -26.02 -22.04
N ALA A 559 -24.26 -25.00 -21.49
CA ALA A 559 -24.95 -23.97 -22.25
C ALA A 559 -23.95 -23.05 -22.96
N LYS A 560 -24.26 -22.68 -24.19
CA LYS A 560 -23.42 -21.90 -25.10
C LYS A 560 -24.01 -20.53 -25.39
N ILE A 561 -23.15 -19.51 -25.44
CA ILE A 561 -23.42 -18.19 -26.00
C ILE A 561 -22.39 -17.93 -27.10
N PHE A 562 -22.80 -17.37 -28.23
CA PHE A 562 -21.95 -17.23 -29.43
C PHE A 562 -21.24 -18.51 -29.84
N ASN A 563 -21.93 -19.63 -29.66
CA ASN A 563 -21.44 -21.00 -29.89
C ASN A 563 -20.29 -21.46 -28.97
N ILE A 564 -19.99 -20.73 -27.88
CA ILE A 564 -18.93 -21.01 -26.91
C ILE A 564 -19.56 -21.24 -25.52
N ALA A 565 -19.04 -22.21 -24.76
CA ALA A 565 -19.45 -22.43 -23.38
C ALA A 565 -18.99 -21.27 -22.48
N TYR A 566 -19.91 -20.73 -21.67
CA TYR A 566 -19.54 -19.68 -20.72
C TYR A 566 -19.06 -20.27 -19.40
N ALA A 567 -18.07 -19.57 -18.79
CA ALA A 567 -17.55 -19.94 -17.48
C ALA A 567 -18.50 -19.53 -16.37
N GLN A 568 -18.66 -20.42 -15.35
CA GLN A 568 -19.46 -20.14 -14.16
C GLN A 568 -18.67 -20.54 -12.90
N TYR A 569 -18.33 -19.54 -12.07
CA TYR A 569 -17.55 -19.74 -10.85
C TYR A 569 -17.77 -18.60 -9.83
N LEU A 570 -17.38 -18.87 -8.58
CA LEU A 570 -17.22 -17.88 -7.52
C LEU A 570 -15.77 -17.88 -7.08
N LYS A 571 -15.19 -16.69 -6.91
CA LYS A 571 -13.80 -16.52 -6.49
C LYS A 571 -13.71 -15.48 -5.38
N PHE A 572 -12.91 -15.76 -4.37
CA PHE A 572 -12.59 -14.84 -3.27
C PHE A 572 -11.08 -14.78 -3.08
N ASP A 573 -10.55 -13.57 -3.04
CA ASP A 573 -9.14 -13.28 -2.77
C ASP A 573 -9.04 -12.36 -1.56
N PHE A 574 -8.10 -12.65 -0.66
CA PHE A 574 -7.79 -11.86 0.52
C PHE A 574 -6.27 -11.69 0.65
N SER A 575 -5.84 -10.45 0.85
CA SER A 575 -4.44 -10.11 1.06
C SER A 575 -4.30 -9.19 2.28
N PHE A 576 -3.36 -9.49 3.14
CA PHE A 576 -3.02 -8.71 4.32
C PHE A 576 -1.52 -8.49 4.39
N THR A 577 -1.12 -7.24 4.56
CA THR A 577 0.29 -6.87 4.77
C THR A 577 0.39 -5.98 6.00
N ARG A 578 1.36 -6.26 6.87
CA ARG A 578 1.70 -5.43 8.03
C ARG A 578 3.20 -5.21 8.09
N ILE A 579 3.60 -3.94 8.21
CA ILE A 579 4.99 -3.56 8.37
C ILE A 579 5.20 -3.07 9.81
N LEU A 580 6.05 -3.76 10.56
CA LEU A 580 6.47 -3.39 11.90
C LEU A 580 7.84 -2.69 11.80
N ARG A 581 7.89 -1.41 12.03
CA ARG A 581 9.14 -0.63 12.02
C ARG A 581 9.74 -0.64 13.41
N PHE A 582 10.95 -1.17 13.55
CA PHE A 582 11.69 -1.19 14.82
C PHE A 582 12.50 0.10 15.00
N ASP A 583 13.08 0.57 13.90
CA ASP A 583 13.81 1.83 13.81
C ASP A 583 13.76 2.35 12.35
N PRO A 584 14.33 3.53 12.03
CA PRO A 584 14.29 4.07 10.67
C PRO A 584 14.96 3.18 9.60
N ARG A 585 15.81 2.24 10.00
CA ARG A 585 16.56 1.36 9.09
C ARG A 585 16.08 -0.08 9.09
N ASN A 586 15.35 -0.50 10.12
CA ASN A 586 14.97 -1.91 10.32
C ASN A 586 13.47 -2.08 10.43
N SER A 587 12.92 -3.02 9.69
CA SER A 587 11.49 -3.34 9.71
C SER A 587 11.25 -4.83 9.46
N LEU A 588 10.13 -5.33 9.96
CA LEU A 588 9.60 -6.66 9.68
C LEU A 588 8.30 -6.51 8.91
N ALA A 589 8.26 -7.03 7.69
CA ALA A 589 7.06 -7.10 6.88
C ALA A 589 6.47 -8.50 6.96
N LEU A 590 5.19 -8.57 7.30
CA LEU A 590 4.37 -9.78 7.35
C LEU A 590 3.33 -9.71 6.27
N HIS A 591 3.20 -10.78 5.49
CA HIS A 591 2.23 -10.87 4.41
C HIS A 591 1.49 -12.18 4.43
N THR A 592 0.19 -12.12 4.17
CA THR A 592 -0.69 -13.27 4.01
C THR A 592 -1.53 -13.08 2.75
N ASP A 593 -1.53 -14.07 1.88
CA ASP A 593 -2.34 -14.08 0.68
C ASP A 593 -3.14 -15.39 0.62
N PHE A 594 -4.45 -15.27 0.62
CA PHE A 594 -5.40 -16.39 0.58
C PHE A 594 -6.33 -16.21 -0.59
N GLY A 595 -6.56 -17.29 -1.33
CA GLY A 595 -7.50 -17.27 -2.44
C GLY A 595 -8.23 -18.60 -2.56
N ILE A 596 -9.52 -18.54 -2.90
CA ILE A 596 -10.35 -19.70 -3.17
C ILE A 596 -11.24 -19.41 -4.38
N ALA A 597 -11.31 -20.35 -5.30
CA ALA A 597 -12.16 -20.25 -6.48
C ALA A 597 -12.88 -21.57 -6.71
N TYR A 598 -14.20 -21.52 -6.87
CA TYR A 598 -15.04 -22.71 -7.00
C TYR A 598 -15.87 -22.67 -8.29
N PRO A 599 -15.61 -23.57 -9.26
CA PRO A 599 -16.43 -23.73 -10.46
C PRO A 599 -17.69 -24.50 -10.14
N TYR A 600 -18.83 -24.07 -10.69
CA TYR A 600 -20.13 -24.73 -10.53
C TYR A 600 -21.01 -24.51 -11.75
N GLY A 601 -22.19 -25.12 -11.75
CA GLY A 601 -23.18 -24.92 -12.80
C GLY A 601 -22.68 -25.33 -14.19
N ASN A 602 -22.47 -24.32 -15.04
CA ASN A 602 -22.00 -24.53 -16.41
C ASN A 602 -20.53 -24.92 -16.53
N SER A 603 -19.72 -24.73 -15.45
CA SER A 603 -18.28 -25.04 -15.44
C SER A 603 -17.95 -26.20 -14.52
N LYS A 604 -17.24 -27.19 -15.04
CA LYS A 604 -16.66 -28.28 -14.23
C LYS A 604 -15.25 -27.97 -13.73
N VAL A 605 -14.52 -27.15 -14.46
CA VAL A 605 -13.13 -26.72 -14.20
C VAL A 605 -13.07 -25.21 -14.27
N LEU A 606 -12.17 -24.60 -13.49
CA LEU A 606 -11.90 -23.16 -13.58
C LEU A 606 -11.14 -22.82 -14.86
N PRO A 607 -11.44 -21.66 -15.48
CA PRO A 607 -10.58 -21.09 -16.52
C PRO A 607 -9.13 -20.94 -16.02
N PHE A 608 -8.17 -21.20 -16.89
CA PHE A 608 -6.75 -21.17 -16.55
C PHE A 608 -6.32 -19.83 -15.94
N GLU A 609 -6.79 -18.72 -16.51
CA GLU A 609 -6.50 -17.36 -16.05
C GLU A 609 -7.03 -17.06 -14.63
N LYS A 610 -7.93 -17.91 -14.13
CA LYS A 610 -8.56 -17.76 -12.82
C LYS A 610 -8.00 -18.70 -11.77
N ARG A 611 -7.18 -19.67 -12.18
CA ARG A 611 -6.51 -20.60 -11.29
C ARG A 611 -5.32 -19.95 -10.60
N TYR A 612 -4.97 -20.46 -9.44
CA TYR A 612 -3.81 -20.02 -8.68
C TYR A 612 -2.57 -20.80 -9.07
N ILE A 613 -1.44 -20.12 -8.98
CA ILE A 613 -0.10 -20.67 -9.14
C ILE A 613 0.73 -20.35 -7.88
N ALA A 614 1.76 -21.15 -7.61
CA ALA A 614 2.69 -20.93 -6.52
C ALA A 614 4.14 -21.04 -6.98
N GLY A 615 5.07 -20.48 -6.16
CA GLY A 615 6.46 -20.26 -6.51
C GLY A 615 6.69 -18.91 -7.16
N GLY A 616 7.96 -18.54 -7.30
CA GLY A 616 8.39 -17.28 -7.89
C GLY A 616 8.66 -16.16 -6.88
N PRO A 617 9.11 -14.99 -7.37
CA PRO A 617 9.63 -13.89 -6.53
C PRO A 617 8.61 -13.26 -5.60
N ASN A 618 7.30 -13.40 -5.85
CA ASN A 618 6.22 -12.80 -5.06
C ASN A 618 5.36 -13.86 -4.32
N SER A 619 5.87 -15.08 -4.19
CA SER A 619 5.20 -16.19 -3.51
C SER A 619 6.23 -16.94 -2.65
N VAL A 620 6.31 -18.28 -2.75
CA VAL A 620 7.28 -19.09 -2.02
C VAL A 620 8.59 -19.12 -2.81
N ARG A 621 9.58 -18.29 -2.41
CA ARG A 621 10.80 -17.99 -3.19
C ARG A 621 11.83 -19.13 -3.26
N GLY A 622 11.56 -20.27 -2.65
CA GLY A 622 12.37 -21.48 -2.82
C GLY A 622 12.07 -22.23 -4.13
N TRP A 623 11.04 -21.85 -4.87
CA TRP A 623 10.62 -22.47 -6.13
C TRP A 623 10.51 -21.43 -7.24
N SER A 624 10.81 -21.85 -8.47
CA SER A 624 10.53 -21.06 -9.66
C SER A 624 9.03 -20.84 -9.85
N VAL A 625 8.67 -19.91 -10.73
CA VAL A 625 7.25 -19.64 -11.04
C VAL A 625 6.59 -20.90 -11.57
N ARG A 626 5.45 -21.29 -11.01
CA ARG A 626 4.70 -22.52 -11.36
C ARG A 626 5.44 -23.84 -11.09
N GLU A 627 6.42 -23.86 -10.21
CA GLU A 627 7.14 -25.09 -9.86
C GLU A 627 6.54 -25.79 -8.61
N LEU A 628 5.67 -25.09 -7.84
CA LEU A 628 5.13 -25.58 -6.56
C LEU A 628 3.68 -25.99 -6.66
N GLY A 629 3.35 -27.21 -6.22
CA GLY A 629 2.00 -27.71 -6.03
C GLY A 629 1.31 -28.20 -7.30
N PRO A 630 0.02 -28.50 -7.28
CA PRO A 630 -0.88 -28.43 -6.11
C PRO A 630 -0.62 -29.54 -5.07
N GLY A 631 -0.73 -29.18 -3.78
CA GLY A 631 -0.49 -30.10 -2.68
C GLY A 631 0.87 -30.80 -2.74
N SER A 632 0.88 -32.13 -2.80
CA SER A 632 2.08 -32.96 -2.99
C SER A 632 2.29 -33.43 -4.44
N PHE A 633 1.57 -32.88 -5.41
CA PHE A 633 1.70 -33.25 -6.82
C PHE A 633 3.05 -32.85 -7.39
N ARG A 634 3.66 -33.72 -8.22
CA ARG A 634 5.01 -33.56 -8.79
C ARG A 634 5.07 -33.52 -10.31
N GLY A 635 3.97 -33.62 -11.00
CA GLY A 635 3.88 -33.86 -12.44
C GLY A 635 3.57 -35.31 -12.77
N THR A 636 3.10 -35.58 -13.99
CA THR A 636 2.62 -36.90 -14.41
C THR A 636 3.71 -37.95 -14.50
N ASP A 637 4.92 -37.57 -14.90
CA ASP A 637 6.08 -38.49 -15.06
C ASP A 637 7.22 -38.19 -14.09
N GLY A 638 6.94 -37.51 -12.95
CA GLY A 638 7.97 -37.04 -12.05
C GLY A 638 8.77 -35.85 -12.60
N ARG A 639 8.45 -35.34 -13.77
CA ARG A 639 8.88 -34.07 -14.35
C ARG A 639 7.95 -32.96 -13.86
N ILE A 640 8.47 -31.74 -13.78
CA ILE A 640 7.68 -30.57 -13.44
C ILE A 640 6.82 -30.21 -14.64
N ASP A 641 5.51 -30.39 -14.53
CA ASP A 641 4.55 -29.99 -15.54
C ASP A 641 3.98 -28.60 -15.19
N PHE A 642 4.64 -27.57 -15.71
CA PHE A 642 4.26 -26.17 -15.42
C PHE A 642 2.82 -25.82 -15.81
N ILE A 643 2.21 -26.54 -16.73
CA ILE A 643 0.83 -26.29 -17.18
C ILE A 643 -0.16 -26.84 -16.15
N ASN A 644 0.14 -27.99 -15.55
CA ASN A 644 -0.71 -28.67 -14.57
C ASN A 644 -0.49 -28.17 -13.14
N GLN A 645 0.54 -27.39 -12.88
CA GLN A 645 0.82 -26.86 -11.53
C GLN A 645 -0.03 -25.63 -11.22
N THR A 646 -1.33 -25.84 -11.21
CA THR A 646 -2.34 -24.82 -10.89
C THR A 646 -3.35 -25.37 -9.90
N GLY A 647 -3.93 -24.49 -9.07
CA GLY A 647 -4.90 -24.86 -8.03
C GLY A 647 -6.13 -23.97 -8.00
N ASP A 648 -7.12 -24.40 -7.22
CA ASP A 648 -8.38 -23.69 -6.98
C ASP A 648 -8.35 -22.96 -5.63
N LEU A 649 -7.40 -23.31 -4.76
CA LEU A 649 -7.15 -22.72 -3.45
C LEU A 649 -5.67 -22.40 -3.32
N LYS A 650 -5.35 -21.23 -2.73
CA LYS A 650 -4.00 -20.72 -2.47
C LYS A 650 -3.90 -20.26 -1.03
N LEU A 651 -2.79 -20.56 -0.39
CA LEU A 651 -2.37 -19.95 0.85
C LEU A 651 -0.89 -19.62 0.75
N ASN A 652 -0.53 -18.36 1.01
CA ASN A 652 0.85 -17.89 1.05
C ASN A 652 1.05 -17.03 2.31
N LEU A 653 2.09 -17.32 3.08
CA LEU A 653 2.51 -16.63 4.28
C LEU A 653 3.96 -16.24 4.10
N SER A 654 4.27 -14.96 4.22
CA SER A 654 5.63 -14.45 4.07
C SER A 654 6.01 -13.55 5.24
N SER A 655 7.23 -13.73 5.70
CA SER A 655 7.85 -12.87 6.71
C SER A 655 9.20 -12.41 6.20
N GLU A 656 9.39 -11.11 6.10
CA GLU A 656 10.61 -10.52 5.55
C GLU A 656 11.15 -9.43 6.48
N TYR A 657 12.31 -9.69 7.07
CA TYR A 657 13.05 -8.69 7.81
C TYR A 657 13.89 -7.86 6.86
N ARG A 658 13.67 -6.55 6.82
CA ARG A 658 14.32 -5.57 5.94
C ARG A 658 15.25 -4.70 6.75
N THR A 659 16.47 -4.48 6.24
CA THR A 659 17.48 -3.63 6.88
C THR A 659 18.18 -2.76 5.83
N HIS A 660 18.31 -1.45 6.12
CA HIS A 660 19.12 -0.59 5.29
C HIS A 660 20.62 -0.88 5.53
N LEU A 661 21.34 -1.18 4.46
CA LEU A 661 22.77 -1.49 4.54
C LEU A 661 23.60 -0.21 4.42
N PHE A 662 23.75 0.29 3.23
CA PHE A 662 24.49 1.50 2.92
C PHE A 662 24.05 2.05 1.56
N TRP A 663 24.23 3.33 1.33
CA TRP A 663 23.88 4.03 0.10
C TRP A 663 22.42 3.73 -0.32
N LYS A 664 22.22 3.03 -1.41
CA LYS A 664 20.91 2.59 -1.93
C LYS A 664 20.67 1.09 -1.77
N PHE A 665 21.53 0.41 -1.01
CA PHE A 665 21.39 -1.01 -0.76
C PHE A 665 20.61 -1.30 0.51
N ASP A 666 19.57 -2.12 0.36
CA ASP A 666 18.83 -2.69 1.46
C ASP A 666 18.98 -4.22 1.44
N GLY A 667 19.22 -4.81 2.59
CA GLY A 667 19.25 -6.25 2.79
C GLY A 667 17.90 -6.77 3.28
N ALA A 668 17.59 -8.02 2.94
CA ALA A 668 16.43 -8.70 3.49
C ALA A 668 16.79 -10.15 3.87
N ALA A 669 16.16 -10.64 4.93
CA ALA A 669 16.11 -12.06 5.26
C ALA A 669 14.64 -12.47 5.31
N PHE A 670 14.29 -13.58 4.68
CA PHE A 670 12.90 -13.98 4.54
C PHE A 670 12.65 -15.45 4.83
N VAL A 671 11.43 -15.72 5.22
CA VAL A 671 10.85 -17.04 5.33
C VAL A 671 9.47 -16.98 4.67
N ASP A 672 9.24 -17.85 3.70
CA ASP A 672 7.96 -18.00 3.02
C ASP A 672 7.41 -19.40 3.26
N ALA A 673 6.09 -19.48 3.47
CA ALA A 673 5.37 -20.74 3.60
C ALA A 673 4.08 -20.68 2.79
N GLY A 674 3.78 -21.71 2.02
CA GLY A 674 2.57 -21.69 1.21
C GLY A 674 2.44 -22.88 0.29
N ASN A 675 1.31 -22.97 -0.38
CA ASN A 675 1.03 -23.91 -1.46
C ASN A 675 -0.26 -23.52 -2.18
N ILE A 676 -0.58 -24.24 -3.23
CA ILE A 676 -1.90 -24.28 -3.89
C ILE A 676 -2.48 -25.67 -3.76
N TRP A 677 -3.80 -25.79 -3.90
CA TRP A 677 -4.53 -27.05 -3.90
C TRP A 677 -5.68 -27.01 -4.88
N THR A 678 -6.13 -28.17 -5.29
CA THR A 678 -7.41 -28.31 -6.00
C THR A 678 -8.53 -28.60 -5.00
N LEU A 679 -9.72 -28.07 -5.25
CA LEU A 679 -10.89 -28.37 -4.41
C LEU A 679 -11.55 -29.70 -4.81
N ARG A 680 -11.42 -30.06 -6.09
CA ARG A 680 -11.91 -31.33 -6.63
C ARG A 680 -10.76 -32.31 -6.81
N LYS A 681 -11.09 -33.61 -6.78
CA LYS A 681 -10.14 -34.67 -7.09
C LYS A 681 -9.97 -34.78 -8.60
N TYR A 682 -8.76 -34.62 -9.11
CA TYR A 682 -8.40 -34.90 -10.49
C TYR A 682 -7.50 -36.14 -10.54
N ALA A 683 -7.77 -37.05 -11.47
CA ALA A 683 -6.99 -38.28 -11.61
C ALA A 683 -5.51 -37.99 -11.90
N ASP A 684 -5.27 -36.96 -12.70
CA ASP A 684 -3.93 -36.53 -13.18
C ASP A 684 -3.15 -35.68 -12.18
N GLN A 685 -3.77 -35.26 -11.07
CA GLN A 685 -3.13 -34.45 -10.01
C GLN A 685 -3.18 -35.17 -8.66
N THR A 686 -2.62 -36.38 -8.62
CA THR A 686 -2.60 -37.22 -7.41
C THR A 686 -1.90 -36.48 -6.26
N GLY A 687 -2.57 -36.35 -5.10
CA GLY A 687 -2.09 -35.59 -3.94
C GLY A 687 -2.33 -34.08 -4.00
N GLY A 688 -2.95 -33.57 -5.09
CA GLY A 688 -3.25 -32.14 -5.26
C GLY A 688 -4.49 -31.65 -4.53
N GLN A 689 -5.41 -32.55 -4.12
CA GLN A 689 -6.66 -32.17 -3.49
C GLN A 689 -6.45 -31.67 -2.04
N PHE A 690 -7.10 -30.57 -1.72
CA PHE A 690 -7.14 -30.02 -0.37
C PHE A 690 -7.90 -30.93 0.60
N THR A 691 -7.29 -31.21 1.74
CA THR A 691 -7.93 -31.88 2.87
C THR A 691 -7.42 -31.27 4.17
N PHE A 692 -8.32 -30.94 5.09
CA PHE A 692 -7.94 -30.34 6.39
C PHE A 692 -6.94 -31.19 7.19
N SER A 693 -6.97 -32.51 7.04
CA SER A 693 -6.05 -33.42 7.74
C SER A 693 -4.61 -33.42 7.18
N LYS A 694 -4.42 -32.99 5.93
CA LYS A 694 -3.13 -33.10 5.23
C LYS A 694 -2.52 -31.76 4.85
N PHE A 695 -3.29 -30.65 4.83
CA PHE A 695 -2.80 -29.39 4.26
C PHE A 695 -1.54 -28.84 4.94
N LEU A 696 -1.42 -28.95 6.28
CA LEU A 696 -0.22 -28.55 6.99
C LEU A 696 1.03 -29.35 6.59
N LYS A 697 0.87 -30.64 6.29
CA LYS A 697 1.97 -31.51 5.80
C LYS A 697 2.33 -31.22 4.35
N GLN A 698 1.44 -30.56 3.63
CA GLN A 698 1.61 -30.16 2.24
C GLN A 698 2.07 -28.68 2.11
N MET A 699 2.32 -27.99 3.22
CA MET A 699 2.89 -26.65 3.19
C MET A 699 4.36 -26.72 2.76
N ALA A 700 4.69 -26.00 1.69
CA ALA A 700 6.06 -25.74 1.31
C ALA A 700 6.62 -24.64 2.19
N VAL A 701 7.90 -24.74 2.56
CA VAL A 701 8.60 -23.69 3.31
C VAL A 701 9.94 -23.40 2.65
N SER A 702 10.22 -22.12 2.48
CA SER A 702 11.51 -21.62 2.01
C SER A 702 12.06 -20.52 2.91
N TYR A 703 13.36 -20.34 2.85
CA TYR A 703 14.08 -19.25 3.51
C TYR A 703 15.14 -18.69 2.58
N GLY A 704 15.58 -17.49 2.86
CA GLY A 704 16.60 -16.90 1.99
C GLY A 704 17.03 -15.50 2.39
N LEU A 705 17.93 -14.99 1.56
CA LEU A 705 18.45 -13.63 1.67
C LEU A 705 18.14 -12.87 0.39
N GLY A 706 17.95 -11.57 0.52
CA GLY A 706 17.69 -10.72 -0.60
C GLY A 706 18.47 -9.42 -0.53
N LEU A 707 18.86 -8.93 -1.70
CA LEU A 707 19.46 -7.62 -1.88
C LEU A 707 18.51 -6.76 -2.69
N ARG A 708 18.35 -5.50 -2.25
CA ARG A 708 17.52 -4.50 -2.91
C ARG A 708 18.38 -3.31 -3.27
N LEU A 709 18.26 -2.83 -4.52
CA LEU A 709 18.77 -1.53 -4.92
C LEU A 709 17.59 -0.57 -5.04
N ASN A 710 17.50 0.36 -4.11
CA ASN A 710 16.43 1.34 -4.03
C ASN A 710 16.85 2.64 -4.72
N PHE A 711 16.26 2.95 -5.87
CA PHE A 711 16.53 4.13 -6.68
C PHE A 711 15.48 5.23 -6.48
N ASP A 712 14.68 5.19 -5.42
CA ASP A 712 13.56 6.08 -5.10
C ASP A 712 12.35 5.92 -6.03
N TYR A 713 12.57 5.75 -7.34
CA TYR A 713 11.51 5.54 -8.36
C TYR A 713 11.19 4.07 -8.58
N PHE A 714 12.16 3.18 -8.40
CA PHE A 714 12.01 1.74 -8.52
C PHE A 714 13.05 1.02 -7.66
N ILE A 715 12.73 -0.22 -7.34
CA ILE A 715 13.59 -1.09 -6.54
C ILE A 715 13.94 -2.30 -7.39
N LEU A 716 15.25 -2.52 -7.62
CA LEU A 716 15.72 -3.78 -8.17
C LEU A 716 15.93 -4.77 -7.02
N ARG A 717 15.42 -5.96 -7.18
CA ARG A 717 15.42 -7.00 -6.17
C ARG A 717 16.09 -8.28 -6.67
N PHE A 718 17.00 -8.79 -5.87
CA PHE A 718 17.71 -10.03 -6.07
C PHE A 718 17.48 -10.92 -4.86
N ASP A 719 16.74 -12.01 -5.02
CA ASP A 719 16.40 -12.94 -3.94
C ASP A 719 17.07 -14.29 -4.19
N ALA A 720 17.80 -14.78 -3.19
CA ALA A 720 18.42 -16.10 -3.14
C ALA A 720 17.62 -16.96 -2.16
N GLY A 721 16.78 -17.84 -2.67
CA GLY A 721 15.89 -18.70 -1.92
C GLY A 721 16.39 -20.15 -1.82
N MET A 722 16.16 -20.77 -0.67
CA MET A 722 16.44 -22.18 -0.40
C MET A 722 15.18 -22.87 0.07
N LYS A 723 14.92 -24.07 -0.42
CA LYS A 723 13.84 -24.94 0.06
C LYS A 723 14.14 -25.42 1.48
N ALA A 724 13.19 -25.33 2.38
CA ALA A 724 13.27 -25.88 3.74
C ALA A 724 12.43 -27.13 3.89
N ILE A 725 11.19 -27.10 3.42
CA ILE A 725 10.25 -28.23 3.37
C ILE A 725 9.68 -28.33 1.98
N ASP A 726 9.87 -29.47 1.33
CA ASP A 726 9.34 -29.75 -0.02
C ASP A 726 8.20 -30.77 0.08
N PRO A 727 6.93 -30.34 -0.12
CA PRO A 727 5.76 -31.20 0.02
C PRO A 727 5.60 -32.22 -1.13
N ALA A 728 6.35 -32.07 -2.21
CA ALA A 728 6.37 -33.04 -3.31
C ALA A 728 6.91 -34.41 -2.89
N TYR A 729 7.55 -34.49 -1.73
CA TYR A 729 8.06 -35.72 -1.11
C TYR A 729 7.37 -35.97 0.23
N SER A 730 7.01 -37.20 0.52
CA SER A 730 6.28 -37.57 1.74
C SER A 730 7.18 -37.75 2.96
N SER A 731 8.48 -38.03 2.77
CA SER A 731 9.44 -38.30 3.84
C SER A 731 10.88 -38.23 3.36
N GLY A 732 11.81 -38.28 4.32
CA GLY A 732 13.23 -38.41 4.06
C GLY A 732 13.97 -37.11 3.70
N ARG A 733 15.21 -37.27 3.19
CA ARG A 733 16.13 -36.14 2.91
C ARG A 733 15.63 -35.14 1.87
N ARG A 734 14.71 -35.54 1.01
CA ARG A 734 14.12 -34.67 0.00
C ARG A 734 12.94 -33.87 0.52
N HIS A 735 12.22 -34.40 1.54
CA HIS A 735 11.14 -33.69 2.19
C HIS A 735 11.62 -32.54 3.09
N TYR A 736 12.80 -32.75 3.73
CA TYR A 736 13.43 -31.76 4.61
C TYR A 736 14.80 -31.29 4.06
N PRO A 737 14.83 -30.50 2.98
CA PRO A 737 16.06 -29.96 2.42
C PRO A 737 16.88 -29.14 3.44
N ILE A 738 16.22 -28.48 4.39
CA ILE A 738 16.88 -27.69 5.44
C ILE A 738 17.90 -28.50 6.25
N VAL A 739 17.65 -29.81 6.45
CA VAL A 739 18.56 -30.70 7.18
C VAL A 739 19.69 -31.24 6.26
N HIS A 740 19.39 -31.42 4.99
CA HIS A 740 20.31 -31.96 3.98
C HIS A 740 20.31 -31.13 2.70
N PRO A 741 20.76 -29.85 2.74
CA PRO A 741 20.68 -28.97 1.62
C PRO A 741 21.58 -29.43 0.46
N LYS A 742 21.04 -29.36 -0.77
CA LYS A 742 21.79 -29.50 -2.01
C LYS A 742 21.58 -28.28 -2.86
N PHE A 743 22.60 -27.44 -3.00
CA PHE A 743 22.49 -26.16 -3.69
C PHE A 743 21.97 -26.32 -5.13
N SER A 744 22.42 -27.34 -5.87
CA SER A 744 21.96 -27.57 -7.24
C SER A 744 20.51 -28.00 -7.40
N ARG A 745 19.81 -28.38 -6.31
CA ARG A 745 18.43 -28.84 -6.31
C ARG A 745 17.50 -27.88 -5.59
N ASP A 746 18.00 -27.30 -4.48
CA ASP A 746 17.16 -26.62 -3.49
C ASP A 746 17.28 -25.11 -3.54
N PHE A 747 18.23 -24.59 -4.34
CA PHE A 747 18.48 -23.17 -4.52
C PHE A 747 17.72 -22.60 -5.71
N THR A 748 17.12 -21.44 -5.52
CA THR A 748 16.45 -20.68 -6.58
C THR A 748 16.87 -19.22 -6.47
N PHE A 749 17.20 -18.62 -7.60
CA PHE A 749 17.53 -17.22 -7.70
C PHE A 749 16.41 -16.47 -8.44
N HIS A 750 15.99 -15.35 -7.88
CA HIS A 750 14.98 -14.50 -8.48
C HIS A 750 15.50 -13.08 -8.68
N PHE A 751 15.29 -12.58 -9.88
CA PHE A 751 15.40 -11.15 -10.19
C PHE A 751 13.99 -10.58 -10.35
N ALA A 752 13.71 -9.45 -9.72
CA ALA A 752 12.41 -8.79 -9.82
C ALA A 752 12.53 -7.28 -9.62
N VAL A 753 11.48 -6.55 -10.01
CA VAL A 753 11.36 -5.11 -9.81
C VAL A 753 10.22 -4.85 -8.79
N GLY A 754 10.48 -3.99 -7.81
CA GLY A 754 9.56 -3.70 -6.72
C GLY A 754 9.73 -4.60 -5.51
N LEU A 755 8.97 -4.34 -4.44
CA LEU A 755 8.91 -5.18 -3.25
C LEU A 755 8.00 -6.41 -3.50
N PRO A 756 8.17 -7.52 -2.77
CA PRO A 756 7.36 -8.72 -2.99
C PRO A 756 5.91 -8.53 -2.53
N PHE A 757 5.68 -7.60 -1.59
CA PHE A 757 4.38 -7.24 -1.01
C PHE A 757 4.47 -5.90 -0.27
#